data_56c22929667a0cb65b1605bb6138f55e
#
_entry.id   56c22929667a0cb65b1605bb6138f55e
#
_cell.length_a   1.000
_cell.length_b   1.000
_cell.length_c   1.000
_cell.angle_alpha   90.00
_cell.angle_beta   90.00
_cell.angle_gamma   90.00
#
_symmetry.space_group_name_H-M   'P 1'
#
loop_
_entity.id
_entity.type
_entity.pdbx_description
1 polymer ?
#
loop_
_entity_poly.entity_id
_entity_poly.type
_entity_poly.pdbx_seq_one_letter_code
_entity_poly.pdbx_strand_id
1 'polypeptide(L)'
;KSNSSIISNIGDFKKPDTIAVGLQVEGSKVDFTGGGINLSVKTNSYYPGSQSNRQPGNYDGVDAKAYGIRSSISETTVKLNGNLTFMEVNGGDGDSYGYIDANSGVGAGCGGNATAYGIEVNGGKAHLDLKNIATDSDNSLRGGNGGSGSGNSSILTSVVGGSGGMVTASGVHIAGGKADGNIGNITMSGSGGIGGIGGGMDEGAAAIGGVGGAAVMAGIGAEAGQTELTVAKVNIKTTGGQGGTGGASIRGTSGVGGTGGAAEAYGISAINSVVNIDVANIQTTATGGKGGTGDQGGKYSYKGNGGDGGVGGNAYAYGVQSSGGTVTAATDKITATASGGMAGAAGSGNNGGVAGTVGAIGAEAKAYGIYAESGAVVNLSGKTPSGTITIGAKADNAQNTEAYAVYADKATVLFNDNAVLNTSDGSTDDNTVITYLNNATLGFGSPAAGQNVGRTINGGTLRLAGSNTFKVATDLSNVTPNADKFTFAKLAADSSTATQYITVGYDKAFDGSRLNSFIGEVTVLTVTDLEPGQNLNNFIGKESVMDDPLTRFLATPTVTVDGNDVKITQIDFEEAGASETVMTAADAQMALGSMWRIEGNNLMKRMGELRSDKEAAKGGVWARYYRGELSADSAYDREFSQDYTAFQGGIDKVQDYKGGKLYTGIAVNRID
;
A
#
# COMPACT_ATOMS: atom_id res chain seq x y z
N LYS A 1 -29.46 -19.84 -9.35
CA LYS A 1 -29.09 -19.00 -8.18
C LYS A 1 -28.63 -19.97 -7.10
N SER A 2 -27.35 -20.25 -7.00
CA SER A 2 -26.78 -21.04 -5.90
C SER A 2 -25.94 -20.11 -5.04
N ASN A 3 -26.32 -19.91 -3.78
CA ASN A 3 -25.41 -19.43 -2.76
C ASN A 3 -24.44 -20.58 -2.52
N SER A 4 -23.21 -20.45 -2.98
CA SER A 4 -22.17 -21.42 -2.69
C SER A 4 -21.50 -21.02 -1.40
N SER A 5 -21.69 -21.79 -0.32
CA SER A 5 -20.87 -21.70 0.87
C SER A 5 -19.83 -22.83 0.83
N ILE A 6 -18.56 -22.48 0.86
CA ILE A 6 -17.49 -23.46 0.98
C ILE A 6 -17.10 -23.50 2.45
N ILE A 7 -17.45 -24.57 3.13
CA ILE A 7 -17.06 -24.85 4.51
C ILE A 7 -16.04 -25.96 4.47
N SER A 8 -14.79 -25.66 4.80
CA SER A 8 -13.77 -26.68 4.97
C SER A 8 -13.52 -26.89 6.47
N ASN A 9 -14.14 -27.91 7.04
CA ASN A 9 -13.81 -28.44 8.36
C ASN A 9 -12.92 -29.66 8.13
N ILE A 10 -11.62 -29.50 8.18
CA ILE A 10 -10.71 -30.65 8.04
C ILE A 10 -10.05 -30.89 9.39
N GLY A 11 -10.53 -31.94 10.04
CA GLY A 11 -9.84 -32.58 11.15
C GLY A 11 -8.98 -33.75 10.65
N ASP A 12 -7.90 -33.48 9.93
CA ASP A 12 -6.97 -34.52 9.52
C ASP A 12 -5.55 -34.27 10.02
N PHE A 13 -5.04 -35.18 10.79
CA PHE A 13 -3.89 -35.11 11.69
C PHE A 13 -2.50 -35.01 11.02
N LYS A 14 -2.40 -34.70 9.73
CA LYS A 14 -1.11 -34.71 8.99
C LYS A 14 -0.89 -33.63 7.94
N LYS A 15 -1.72 -32.60 7.84
CA LYS A 15 -1.48 -31.54 6.82
C LYS A 15 -1.03 -30.24 7.47
N PRO A 16 0.05 -29.62 6.95
CA PRO A 16 0.63 -28.41 7.55
C PRO A 16 -0.28 -27.16 7.46
N ASP A 17 -1.22 -27.10 6.49
CA ASP A 17 -2.08 -25.94 6.28
C ASP A 17 -3.50 -26.36 5.88
N THR A 18 -4.51 -25.61 6.34
CA THR A 18 -5.89 -25.77 5.87
C THR A 18 -6.24 -24.61 4.93
N ILE A 19 -6.61 -24.93 3.70
CA ILE A 19 -6.87 -23.94 2.65
C ILE A 19 -8.32 -24.07 2.17
N ALA A 20 -9.05 -22.92 2.10
CA ALA A 20 -10.32 -22.81 1.39
C ALA A 20 -10.20 -21.81 0.23
N VAL A 21 -10.64 -22.22 -0.96
CA VAL A 21 -10.68 -21.37 -2.15
C VAL A 21 -12.10 -21.33 -2.69
N GLY A 22 -12.68 -20.14 -2.80
CA GLY A 22 -14.03 -19.97 -3.34
C GLY A 22 -14.07 -20.19 -4.85
N LEU A 23 -13.19 -19.49 -5.59
CA LEU A 23 -13.01 -19.64 -7.03
C LEU A 23 -11.53 -19.57 -7.36
N GLN A 24 -10.99 -20.63 -7.96
CA GLN A 24 -9.60 -20.65 -8.46
C GLN A 24 -9.60 -20.73 -9.97
N VAL A 25 -8.82 -19.85 -10.63
CA VAL A 25 -8.68 -19.77 -12.09
C VAL A 25 -7.20 -19.84 -12.45
N GLU A 26 -6.83 -20.82 -13.27
CA GLU A 26 -5.45 -21.05 -13.71
C GLU A 26 -5.41 -21.19 -15.24
N GLY A 27 -4.59 -20.41 -15.91
CA GLY A 27 -4.14 -20.62 -17.29
C GLY A 27 -5.19 -20.49 -18.41
N SER A 28 -6.38 -19.91 -18.17
CA SER A 28 -7.42 -19.75 -19.21
C SER A 28 -8.30 -18.53 -18.97
N LYS A 29 -9.07 -18.16 -20.00
CA LYS A 29 -10.10 -17.12 -19.88
C LYS A 29 -11.34 -17.70 -19.22
N VAL A 30 -11.80 -17.10 -18.11
CA VAL A 30 -12.99 -17.52 -17.39
C VAL A 30 -13.91 -16.33 -17.12
N ASP A 31 -15.18 -16.46 -17.50
CA ASP A 31 -16.26 -15.54 -17.16
C ASP A 31 -17.16 -16.23 -16.13
N PHE A 32 -17.21 -15.70 -14.92
CA PHE A 32 -17.99 -16.23 -13.82
C PHE A 32 -19.06 -15.22 -13.35
N THR A 33 -20.30 -15.69 -13.24
CA THR A 33 -21.40 -14.90 -12.65
C THR A 33 -22.07 -15.71 -11.55
N GLY A 34 -22.10 -15.18 -10.33
CA GLY A 34 -22.63 -15.89 -9.16
C GLY A 34 -23.45 -15.01 -8.20
N GLY A 35 -24.01 -15.63 -7.17
CA GLY A 35 -24.68 -14.93 -6.07
C GLY A 35 -23.68 -14.23 -5.17
N GLY A 36 -23.18 -14.92 -4.17
CA GLY A 36 -22.13 -14.47 -3.26
C GLY A 36 -21.20 -15.63 -2.91
N ILE A 37 -20.08 -15.33 -2.28
CA ILE A 37 -19.12 -16.32 -1.77
C ILE A 37 -18.98 -16.10 -0.27
N ASN A 38 -19.22 -17.16 0.51
CA ASN A 38 -18.97 -17.18 1.95
C ASN A 38 -17.85 -18.18 2.24
N LEU A 39 -16.84 -17.72 2.95
CA LEU A 39 -15.65 -18.53 3.27
C LEU A 39 -15.57 -18.77 4.78
N SER A 40 -15.40 -20.01 5.17
CA SER A 40 -15.11 -20.39 6.54
C SER A 40 -13.99 -21.41 6.56
N VAL A 41 -12.92 -21.11 7.29
CA VAL A 41 -11.77 -22.00 7.51
C VAL A 41 -11.47 -21.99 9.00
N LYS A 42 -11.72 -23.11 9.65
CA LYS A 42 -11.40 -23.31 11.06
C LYS A 42 -10.42 -24.46 11.19
N THR A 43 -9.27 -24.18 11.76
CA THR A 43 -8.27 -25.21 12.05
C THR A 43 -8.31 -25.55 13.54
N ASN A 44 -8.08 -26.81 13.85
CA ASN A 44 -7.99 -27.28 15.23
C ASN A 44 -6.54 -27.27 15.70
N SER A 45 -6.36 -27.29 17.02
CA SER A 45 -5.05 -27.57 17.62
C SER A 45 -4.52 -28.92 17.11
N TYR A 46 -3.24 -28.98 16.80
CA TYR A 46 -2.60 -30.26 16.52
C TYR A 46 -2.59 -31.11 17.81
N TYR A 47 -3.27 -32.24 17.82
CA TYR A 47 -3.25 -33.21 18.92
C TYR A 47 -2.47 -34.45 18.49
N PRO A 48 -1.16 -34.57 18.78
CA PRO A 48 -0.48 -35.86 18.57
C PRO A 48 -1.01 -36.88 19.57
N GLY A 49 -1.59 -37.95 19.06
CA GLY A 49 -2.24 -39.02 19.87
C GLY A 49 -1.47 -39.44 21.13
N SER A 50 -2.08 -40.28 21.96
CA SER A 50 -1.77 -40.71 23.32
C SER A 50 -0.44 -40.25 23.96
N GLN A 51 -0.51 -39.85 25.22
CA GLN A 51 0.59 -39.22 26.01
C GLN A 51 1.90 -40.04 26.11
N SER A 52 1.94 -41.29 25.65
CA SER A 52 3.09 -42.17 25.80
C SER A 52 4.17 -42.10 24.71
N ASN A 53 3.93 -41.37 23.60
CA ASN A 53 4.85 -41.32 22.47
C ASN A 53 5.09 -39.89 21.92
N ARG A 54 5.09 -38.87 22.78
CA ARG A 54 5.33 -37.47 22.36
C ARG A 54 6.82 -37.26 22.05
N GLN A 55 7.13 -37.00 20.77
CA GLN A 55 8.46 -36.56 20.37
C GLN A 55 8.57 -35.03 20.59
N PRO A 56 9.73 -34.51 20.99
CA PRO A 56 9.97 -33.08 21.06
C PRO A 56 9.86 -32.47 19.65
N GLY A 57 8.97 -31.51 19.43
CA GLY A 57 8.86 -30.74 18.19
C GLY A 57 7.48 -30.82 17.53
N ASN A 58 6.89 -29.70 17.25
CA ASN A 58 5.63 -29.43 16.54
C ASN A 58 4.34 -29.59 17.37
N TYR A 59 4.20 -28.70 18.31
CA TYR A 59 2.94 -28.47 19.02
C TYR A 59 2.25 -27.19 18.61
N ASP A 60 2.66 -26.61 17.47
CA ASP A 60 2.10 -25.36 16.94
C ASP A 60 0.71 -25.60 16.34
N GLY A 61 -0.14 -24.57 16.41
CA GLY A 61 -1.44 -24.56 15.75
C GLY A 61 -1.28 -24.59 14.22
N VAL A 62 -2.25 -25.17 13.55
CA VAL A 62 -2.26 -25.27 12.08
C VAL A 62 -2.67 -23.94 11.46
N ASP A 63 -2.01 -23.52 10.38
CA ASP A 63 -2.36 -22.32 9.65
C ASP A 63 -3.68 -22.47 8.88
N ALA A 64 -4.49 -21.39 8.89
CA ALA A 64 -5.71 -21.26 8.12
C ALA A 64 -5.52 -20.30 6.95
N LYS A 65 -5.88 -20.72 5.74
CA LYS A 65 -5.79 -19.86 4.53
C LYS A 65 -7.14 -19.82 3.80
N ALA A 66 -7.62 -18.64 3.47
CA ALA A 66 -8.85 -18.42 2.72
C ALA A 66 -8.64 -17.51 1.53
N TYR A 67 -9.07 -17.95 0.36
CA TYR A 67 -9.04 -17.18 -0.87
C TYR A 67 -10.45 -17.12 -1.44
N GLY A 68 -11.03 -15.92 -1.53
CA GLY A 68 -12.35 -15.77 -2.16
C GLY A 68 -12.28 -16.06 -3.65
N ILE A 69 -11.45 -15.32 -4.35
CA ILE A 69 -11.16 -15.49 -5.78
C ILE A 69 -9.64 -15.49 -5.93
N ARG A 70 -9.11 -16.52 -6.55
CA ARG A 70 -7.69 -16.64 -6.85
C ARG A 70 -7.49 -16.77 -8.35
N SER A 71 -6.79 -15.82 -8.97
CA SER A 71 -6.48 -15.81 -10.40
C SER A 71 -4.97 -15.84 -10.62
N SER A 72 -4.48 -16.80 -11.39
CA SER A 72 -3.06 -16.96 -11.75
C SER A 72 -2.90 -17.07 -13.26
N ILE A 73 -2.12 -16.14 -13.86
CA ILE A 73 -1.71 -16.16 -15.28
C ILE A 73 -2.91 -16.36 -16.24
N SER A 74 -4.04 -15.71 -15.98
CA SER A 74 -5.25 -15.84 -16.75
C SER A 74 -5.97 -14.50 -16.96
N GLU A 75 -6.93 -14.47 -17.87
CA GLU A 75 -7.90 -13.40 -17.97
C GLU A 75 -9.20 -13.87 -17.32
N THR A 76 -9.59 -13.23 -16.23
CA THR A 76 -10.75 -13.64 -15.43
C THR A 76 -11.74 -12.50 -15.33
N THR A 77 -13.01 -12.76 -15.66
CA THR A 77 -14.12 -11.84 -15.38
C THR A 77 -14.98 -12.44 -14.27
N VAL A 78 -15.17 -11.71 -13.17
CA VAL A 78 -15.99 -12.16 -12.05
C VAL A 78 -17.07 -11.15 -11.76
N LYS A 79 -18.32 -11.61 -11.81
CA LYS A 79 -19.50 -10.85 -11.42
C LYS A 79 -20.22 -11.55 -10.25
N LEU A 80 -20.23 -10.91 -9.08
CA LEU A 80 -20.98 -11.37 -7.94
C LEU A 80 -22.13 -10.41 -7.61
N ASN A 81 -23.37 -10.88 -7.72
CA ASN A 81 -24.56 -10.13 -7.32
C ASN A 81 -24.74 -10.08 -5.80
N GLY A 82 -23.93 -10.80 -5.03
CA GLY A 82 -23.86 -10.83 -3.57
C GLY A 82 -22.47 -10.45 -3.06
N ASN A 83 -22.28 -10.61 -1.75
CA ASN A 83 -21.02 -10.29 -1.09
C ASN A 83 -20.02 -11.43 -1.20
N LEU A 84 -18.74 -11.10 -1.13
CA LEU A 84 -17.68 -12.00 -0.73
C LEU A 84 -17.46 -11.80 0.77
N THR A 85 -17.74 -12.82 1.58
CA THR A 85 -17.73 -12.69 3.04
C THR A 85 -16.82 -13.74 3.67
N PHE A 86 -15.90 -13.28 4.53
CA PHE A 86 -15.17 -14.14 5.44
C PHE A 86 -15.99 -14.31 6.71
N MET A 87 -16.55 -15.51 6.88
CA MET A 87 -17.35 -15.86 8.05
C MET A 87 -16.46 -16.20 9.25
N GLU A 88 -15.42 -17.01 9.00
CA GLU A 88 -14.47 -17.43 10.03
C GLU A 88 -13.19 -17.93 9.34
N VAL A 89 -12.05 -17.29 9.61
CA VAL A 89 -10.72 -17.78 9.18
C VAL A 89 -9.82 -17.74 10.40
N ASN A 90 -9.72 -18.87 11.08
CA ASN A 90 -9.05 -18.95 12.37
C ASN A 90 -7.89 -19.94 12.30
N GLY A 91 -6.68 -19.49 12.61
CA GLY A 91 -5.54 -20.36 12.89
C GLY A 91 -5.82 -21.26 14.09
N GLY A 92 -5.29 -22.47 14.09
CA GLY A 92 -5.43 -23.41 15.20
C GLY A 92 -4.67 -22.94 16.44
N ASP A 93 -5.20 -23.27 17.61
CA ASP A 93 -4.51 -22.96 18.87
C ASP A 93 -3.27 -23.85 19.05
N GLY A 94 -2.23 -23.33 19.67
CA GLY A 94 -1.06 -24.12 20.08
C GLY A 94 -1.38 -25.08 21.24
N ASP A 95 -0.67 -26.20 21.33
CA ASP A 95 -0.89 -27.17 22.41
C ASP A 95 -0.44 -26.63 23.77
N SER A 96 -1.30 -26.78 24.77
CA SER A 96 -1.08 -26.31 26.14
C SER A 96 -0.17 -27.21 26.98
N TYR A 97 0.24 -28.39 26.50
CA TYR A 97 1.09 -29.30 27.21
C TYR A 97 2.50 -29.36 26.61
N GLY A 98 3.34 -28.40 26.93
CA GLY A 98 4.77 -28.54 26.69
C GLY A 98 5.33 -29.71 27.47
N TYR A 99 5.80 -30.79 26.80
CA TYR A 99 6.58 -31.85 27.45
C TYR A 99 7.97 -31.33 27.77
N ILE A 100 8.34 -31.37 29.05
CA ILE A 100 9.69 -31.01 29.49
C ILE A 100 10.54 -32.30 29.42
N ASP A 101 11.35 -32.42 28.39
CA ASP A 101 12.54 -33.27 28.46
C ASP A 101 13.63 -32.49 29.21
N ALA A 102 14.26 -33.15 30.16
CA ALA A 102 15.27 -32.55 31.05
C ALA A 102 16.47 -31.93 30.32
N ASN A 103 16.59 -32.13 29.00
CA ASN A 103 17.72 -31.66 28.18
C ASN A 103 17.37 -30.64 27.05
N SER A 104 16.11 -30.33 26.75
CA SER A 104 15.75 -29.58 25.54
C SER A 104 14.87 -28.35 25.72
N GLY A 105 14.47 -27.93 26.90
CA GLY A 105 13.81 -26.62 27.16
C GLY A 105 12.65 -26.32 26.19
N VAL A 106 11.69 -27.21 25.98
CA VAL A 106 10.60 -27.05 24.99
C VAL A 106 9.57 -26.07 25.49
N GLY A 107 9.27 -25.01 24.69
CA GLY A 107 8.18 -24.06 24.91
C GLY A 107 6.79 -24.69 24.66
N ALA A 108 5.72 -24.03 25.10
CA ALA A 108 4.36 -24.36 24.66
C ALA A 108 4.19 -24.04 23.17
N GLY A 109 3.28 -24.73 22.49
CA GLY A 109 3.04 -24.54 21.06
C GLY A 109 2.55 -23.13 20.73
N CYS A 110 3.01 -22.57 19.62
CA CYS A 110 2.52 -21.29 19.08
C CYS A 110 1.15 -21.49 18.41
N GLY A 111 0.33 -20.44 18.38
CA GLY A 111 -0.90 -20.42 17.59
C GLY A 111 -0.60 -20.40 16.08
N GLY A 112 -1.43 -21.06 15.28
CA GLY A 112 -1.35 -21.03 13.83
C GLY A 112 -1.78 -19.68 13.26
N ASN A 113 -1.25 -19.31 12.10
CA ASN A 113 -1.57 -18.08 11.43
C ASN A 113 -2.91 -18.15 10.68
N ALA A 114 -3.55 -16.99 10.46
CA ALA A 114 -4.70 -16.86 9.58
C ALA A 114 -4.35 -15.93 8.40
N THR A 115 -4.52 -16.44 7.18
CA THR A 115 -4.31 -15.68 5.95
C THR A 115 -5.61 -15.59 5.16
N ALA A 116 -6.05 -14.38 4.75
CA ALA A 116 -7.29 -14.18 4.03
C ALA A 116 -7.15 -13.17 2.90
N TYR A 117 -7.36 -13.60 1.66
CA TYR A 117 -7.44 -12.70 0.51
C TYR A 117 -8.83 -12.78 -0.11
N GLY A 118 -9.54 -11.63 -0.14
CA GLY A 118 -10.83 -11.55 -0.86
C GLY A 118 -10.63 -11.89 -2.32
N ILE A 119 -9.69 -11.20 -2.95
CA ILE A 119 -9.26 -11.42 -4.32
C ILE A 119 -7.74 -11.47 -4.32
N GLU A 120 -7.17 -12.50 -4.90
CA GLU A 120 -5.74 -12.62 -5.19
C GLU A 120 -5.54 -12.70 -6.71
N VAL A 121 -4.78 -11.76 -7.27
CA VAL A 121 -4.34 -11.77 -8.67
C VAL A 121 -2.83 -11.94 -8.70
N ASN A 122 -2.38 -13.10 -9.14
CA ASN A 122 -0.96 -13.44 -9.21
C ASN A 122 -0.54 -13.57 -10.68
N GLY A 123 -0.13 -12.47 -11.30
CA GLY A 123 -0.01 -12.36 -12.74
C GLY A 123 -1.39 -12.32 -13.44
N GLY A 124 -1.42 -12.09 -14.74
CA GLY A 124 -2.68 -12.08 -15.49
C GLY A 124 -3.56 -10.85 -15.24
N LYS A 125 -4.85 -10.98 -15.57
CA LYS A 125 -5.82 -9.89 -15.52
C LYS A 125 -7.15 -10.35 -14.91
N ALA A 126 -7.69 -9.57 -13.95
CA ALA A 126 -8.99 -9.81 -13.37
C ALA A 126 -9.92 -8.59 -13.56
N HIS A 127 -11.07 -8.82 -14.18
CA HIS A 127 -12.15 -7.83 -14.25
C HIS A 127 -13.22 -8.17 -13.20
N LEU A 128 -13.54 -7.21 -12.33
CA LEU A 128 -14.28 -7.41 -11.09
C LEU A 128 -15.59 -6.58 -11.10
N ASP A 129 -16.71 -7.23 -10.83
CA ASP A 129 -18.00 -6.58 -10.55
C ASP A 129 -18.61 -7.25 -9.31
N LEU A 130 -18.34 -6.66 -8.14
CA LEU A 130 -18.66 -7.24 -6.83
C LEU A 130 -19.46 -6.26 -5.98
N LYS A 131 -20.40 -6.79 -5.20
CA LYS A 131 -21.18 -5.95 -4.28
C LYS A 131 -20.33 -5.48 -3.10
N ASN A 132 -19.75 -6.38 -2.31
CA ASN A 132 -18.85 -6.03 -1.21
C ASN A 132 -17.84 -7.15 -0.96
N ILE A 133 -16.70 -6.79 -0.34
CA ILE A 133 -15.76 -7.71 0.32
C ILE A 133 -15.81 -7.38 1.82
N ALA A 134 -16.14 -8.33 2.66
CA ALA A 134 -16.33 -8.08 4.08
C ALA A 134 -15.93 -9.25 4.98
N THR A 135 -15.60 -8.95 6.24
CA THR A 135 -15.66 -9.90 7.36
C THR A 135 -17.05 -9.85 7.97
N ASP A 136 -17.56 -11.01 8.42
CA ASP A 136 -18.88 -11.10 9.06
C ASP A 136 -18.92 -10.40 10.43
N SER A 137 -17.82 -10.47 11.16
CA SER A 137 -17.63 -9.83 12.46
C SER A 137 -16.18 -9.43 12.71
N ASP A 138 -15.93 -8.69 13.79
CA ASP A 138 -14.56 -8.30 14.22
C ASP A 138 -13.65 -9.51 14.57
N ASN A 139 -14.21 -10.69 14.78
CA ASN A 139 -13.49 -11.92 15.10
C ASN A 139 -13.44 -12.94 13.96
N SER A 140 -13.90 -12.57 12.76
CA SER A 140 -13.94 -13.48 11.61
C SER A 140 -12.54 -13.85 11.09
N LEU A 141 -11.55 -12.97 11.27
CA LEU A 141 -10.15 -13.24 10.94
C LEU A 141 -9.34 -13.23 12.23
N ARG A 142 -8.82 -14.38 12.62
CA ARG A 142 -8.08 -14.49 13.89
C ARG A 142 -6.90 -15.46 13.80
N GLY A 143 -5.75 -15.04 14.32
CA GLY A 143 -4.64 -15.97 14.62
C GLY A 143 -5.00 -16.91 15.76
N GLY A 144 -4.52 -18.12 15.73
CA GLY A 144 -4.69 -19.09 16.82
C GLY A 144 -4.03 -18.62 18.12
N ASN A 145 -4.54 -19.05 19.24
CA ASN A 145 -3.94 -18.72 20.54
C ASN A 145 -2.68 -19.55 20.78
N GLY A 146 -1.71 -19.01 21.49
CA GLY A 146 -0.57 -19.77 22.00
C GLY A 146 -0.98 -20.75 23.09
N GLY A 147 -0.36 -21.90 23.12
CA GLY A 147 -0.55 -22.91 24.17
C GLY A 147 -0.03 -22.45 25.53
N SER A 148 -0.64 -22.88 26.62
CA SER A 148 -0.19 -22.58 27.97
C SER A 148 1.00 -23.48 28.36
N GLY A 149 2.02 -22.88 28.95
CA GLY A 149 3.17 -23.59 29.51
C GLY A 149 2.76 -24.46 30.71
N SER A 150 3.34 -25.62 30.84
CA SER A 150 3.23 -26.45 32.07
C SER A 150 4.40 -26.17 33.02
N GLY A 151 4.14 -26.24 34.31
CA GLY A 151 5.16 -26.26 35.34
C GLY A 151 5.40 -27.68 35.84
N ASN A 152 6.64 -28.03 36.13
CA ASN A 152 6.97 -29.32 36.76
C ASN A 152 7.77 -29.05 38.02
N SER A 153 7.19 -29.42 39.18
CA SER A 153 7.77 -29.25 40.49
C SER A 153 9.06 -30.05 40.71
N SER A 154 9.30 -31.10 39.92
CA SER A 154 10.47 -31.95 40.08
C SER A 154 11.71 -31.56 39.27
N ILE A 155 11.60 -30.62 38.32
CA ILE A 155 12.70 -30.26 37.38
C ILE A 155 13.09 -28.78 37.43
N LEU A 156 12.70 -28.00 38.38
CA LEU A 156 13.08 -26.57 38.55
C LEU A 156 13.07 -25.70 37.25
N THR A 157 12.31 -26.11 36.23
CA THR A 157 12.17 -25.39 34.96
C THR A 157 10.69 -25.13 34.66
N SER A 158 10.39 -23.94 34.25
CA SER A 158 9.05 -23.55 33.81
C SER A 158 9.04 -23.27 32.30
N VAL A 159 7.96 -23.62 31.63
CA VAL A 159 7.79 -23.46 30.18
C VAL A 159 7.14 -22.13 29.87
N VAL A 160 7.77 -21.34 29.01
CA VAL A 160 7.22 -20.08 28.49
C VAL A 160 5.91 -20.37 27.72
N GLY A 161 4.92 -19.52 27.88
CA GLY A 161 3.68 -19.60 27.10
C GLY A 161 3.95 -19.45 25.58
N GLY A 162 3.23 -20.21 24.76
CA GLY A 162 3.33 -20.12 23.31
C GLY A 162 2.89 -18.75 22.79
N SER A 163 3.47 -18.26 21.72
CA SER A 163 3.02 -17.02 21.09
C SER A 163 1.69 -17.23 20.34
N GLY A 164 0.87 -16.17 20.26
CA GLY A 164 -0.32 -16.15 19.41
C GLY A 164 0.04 -16.12 17.92
N GLY A 165 -0.81 -16.69 17.08
CA GLY A 165 -0.65 -16.69 15.62
C GLY A 165 -0.93 -15.32 15.01
N MET A 166 -0.33 -15.04 13.87
CA MET A 166 -0.49 -13.81 13.12
C MET A 166 -1.73 -13.84 12.22
N VAL A 167 -2.32 -12.66 11.95
CA VAL A 167 -3.29 -12.47 10.87
C VAL A 167 -2.65 -11.66 9.75
N THR A 168 -2.81 -12.14 8.50
CA THR A 168 -2.47 -11.39 7.30
C THR A 168 -3.67 -11.43 6.36
N ALA A 169 -4.22 -10.26 5.98
CA ALA A 169 -5.36 -10.25 5.10
C ALA A 169 -5.38 -9.04 4.14
N SER A 170 -6.02 -9.25 2.98
CA SER A 170 -6.27 -8.16 2.03
C SER A 170 -7.64 -8.34 1.37
N GLY A 171 -8.35 -7.23 1.18
CA GLY A 171 -9.57 -7.24 0.38
C GLY A 171 -9.26 -7.61 -1.07
N VAL A 172 -8.33 -6.89 -1.68
CA VAL A 172 -7.77 -7.17 -3.00
C VAL A 172 -6.25 -7.21 -2.87
N HIS A 173 -5.65 -8.31 -3.30
CA HIS A 173 -4.19 -8.49 -3.33
C HIS A 173 -3.73 -8.76 -4.76
N ILE A 174 -2.77 -7.97 -5.26
CA ILE A 174 -2.27 -8.06 -6.62
C ILE A 174 -0.75 -8.22 -6.59
N ALA A 175 -0.27 -9.34 -7.11
CA ALA A 175 1.14 -9.65 -7.25
C ALA A 175 1.50 -9.80 -8.73
N GLY A 176 2.03 -8.72 -9.35
CA GLY A 176 2.49 -8.71 -10.74
C GLY A 176 1.40 -8.80 -11.81
N GLY A 177 0.11 -8.60 -11.46
CA GLY A 177 -1.02 -8.68 -12.38
C GLY A 177 -1.77 -7.34 -12.52
N LYS A 178 -2.95 -7.41 -13.16
CA LYS A 178 -3.87 -6.27 -13.26
C LYS A 178 -5.25 -6.63 -12.70
N ALA A 179 -5.84 -5.75 -11.88
CA ALA A 179 -7.24 -5.80 -11.51
C ALA A 179 -7.97 -4.54 -11.93
N ASP A 180 -9.13 -4.67 -12.56
CA ASP A 180 -9.99 -3.55 -12.90
C ASP A 180 -11.47 -3.83 -12.56
N GLY A 181 -12.30 -2.79 -12.51
CA GLY A 181 -13.75 -2.92 -12.33
C GLY A 181 -14.32 -2.26 -11.09
N ASN A 182 -15.44 -2.78 -10.59
CA ASN A 182 -16.22 -2.16 -9.53
C ASN A 182 -16.35 -3.09 -8.32
N ILE A 183 -16.12 -2.53 -7.13
CA ILE A 183 -16.35 -3.19 -5.86
C ILE A 183 -17.16 -2.21 -4.98
N GLY A 184 -18.25 -2.63 -4.36
CA GLY A 184 -19.00 -1.75 -3.48
C GLY A 184 -18.15 -1.32 -2.28
N ASN A 185 -18.19 -2.04 -1.19
CA ASN A 185 -17.35 -1.73 -0.03
C ASN A 185 -16.31 -2.82 0.22
N ILE A 186 -15.13 -2.40 0.70
CA ILE A 186 -14.16 -3.30 1.31
C ILE A 186 -14.15 -2.99 2.80
N THR A 187 -14.68 -3.90 3.61
CA THR A 187 -14.76 -3.73 5.08
C THR A 187 -14.22 -4.98 5.75
N MET A 188 -13.05 -4.87 6.34
CA MET A 188 -12.37 -6.01 6.95
C MET A 188 -11.88 -5.70 8.35
N SER A 189 -11.99 -6.68 9.23
CA SER A 189 -11.44 -6.63 10.58
C SER A 189 -10.77 -7.95 10.94
N GLY A 190 -9.71 -7.88 11.73
CA GLY A 190 -8.99 -9.05 12.18
C GLY A 190 -8.12 -8.80 13.40
N SER A 191 -7.81 -9.88 14.11
CA SER A 191 -7.02 -9.83 15.34
C SER A 191 -5.97 -10.92 15.40
N GLY A 192 -4.77 -10.59 15.89
CA GLY A 192 -3.76 -11.59 16.25
C GLY A 192 -4.24 -12.49 17.37
N GLY A 193 -3.69 -13.69 17.44
CA GLY A 193 -3.96 -14.66 18.49
C GLY A 193 -3.44 -14.20 19.87
N ILE A 194 -4.05 -14.68 20.93
CA ILE A 194 -3.62 -14.39 22.31
C ILE A 194 -2.39 -15.25 22.66
N GLY A 195 -1.39 -14.69 23.33
CA GLY A 195 -0.26 -15.45 23.87
C GLY A 195 -0.69 -16.40 24.98
N GLY A 196 -0.05 -17.54 25.05
CA GLY A 196 -0.31 -18.58 26.06
C GLY A 196 0.14 -18.15 27.46
N ILE A 197 -0.43 -18.77 28.49
CA ILE A 197 -0.04 -18.55 29.90
C ILE A 197 1.33 -19.18 30.16
N GLY A 198 2.21 -18.51 30.89
CA GLY A 198 3.48 -19.08 31.36
C GLY A 198 3.30 -20.23 32.34
N GLY A 199 4.20 -21.22 32.31
CA GLY A 199 4.18 -22.34 33.25
C GLY A 199 4.42 -21.89 34.68
N GLY A 200 3.67 -22.49 35.64
CA GLY A 200 3.84 -22.25 37.05
C GLY A 200 5.01 -23.04 37.65
N MET A 201 5.49 -22.65 38.84
CA MET A 201 6.52 -23.36 39.60
C MET A 201 6.23 -23.43 41.07
N ASP A 202 6.72 -24.51 41.75
CA ASP A 202 6.62 -24.60 43.20
C ASP A 202 7.65 -23.71 43.89
N GLU A 203 8.89 -23.69 43.42
CA GLU A 203 9.98 -22.86 43.93
C GLU A 203 10.75 -22.16 42.80
N GLY A 204 11.15 -20.92 42.98
CA GLY A 204 11.90 -20.14 41.97
C GLY A 204 11.06 -19.20 41.13
N ALA A 205 11.56 -18.83 39.95
CA ALA A 205 10.89 -17.91 39.03
C ALA A 205 10.00 -18.68 38.06
N ALA A 206 8.71 -18.37 38.04
CA ALA A 206 7.78 -18.94 37.05
C ALA A 206 8.01 -18.34 35.66
N ALA A 207 7.50 -19.01 34.61
CA ALA A 207 7.75 -18.62 33.23
C ALA A 207 6.95 -17.38 32.79
N ILE A 208 7.48 -16.74 31.79
CA ILE A 208 6.87 -15.58 31.10
C ILE A 208 5.66 -16.07 30.28
N GLY A 209 4.62 -15.24 30.21
CA GLY A 209 3.50 -15.43 29.28
C GLY A 209 3.93 -15.27 27.82
N GLY A 210 3.25 -15.96 26.92
CA GLY A 210 3.52 -15.88 25.48
C GLY A 210 3.22 -14.50 24.91
N VAL A 211 3.86 -14.16 23.81
CA VAL A 211 3.63 -12.92 23.07
C VAL A 211 2.29 -13.01 22.31
N GLY A 212 1.53 -11.93 22.23
CA GLY A 212 0.35 -11.83 21.37
C GLY A 212 0.73 -11.82 19.89
N GLY A 213 -0.10 -12.40 19.03
CA GLY A 213 0.11 -12.44 17.59
C GLY A 213 -0.05 -11.06 16.95
N ALA A 214 0.68 -10.78 15.88
CA ALA A 214 0.50 -9.56 15.10
C ALA A 214 -0.75 -9.64 14.18
N ALA A 215 -1.26 -8.47 13.75
CA ALA A 215 -2.30 -8.38 12.75
C ALA A 215 -1.90 -7.36 11.67
N VAL A 216 -1.88 -7.77 10.42
CA VAL A 216 -1.50 -6.95 9.25
C VAL A 216 -2.58 -7.08 8.19
N MET A 217 -3.26 -5.99 7.83
CA MET A 217 -4.36 -6.04 6.87
C MET A 217 -4.34 -4.86 5.92
N ALA A 218 -4.72 -5.12 4.66
CA ALA A 218 -4.88 -4.11 3.62
C ALA A 218 -6.28 -4.15 3.00
N GLY A 219 -6.82 -3.00 2.64
CA GLY A 219 -7.99 -2.93 1.77
C GLY A 219 -7.63 -3.35 0.36
N ILE A 220 -6.65 -2.68 -0.21
CA ILE A 220 -6.08 -2.98 -1.52
C ILE A 220 -4.56 -3.01 -1.35
N GLY A 221 -3.95 -4.15 -1.61
CA GLY A 221 -2.51 -4.35 -1.65
C GLY A 221 -2.05 -4.65 -3.08
N ALA A 222 -1.11 -3.89 -3.61
CA ALA A 222 -0.52 -4.11 -4.92
C ALA A 222 1.00 -4.15 -4.83
N GLU A 223 1.60 -5.23 -5.32
CA GLU A 223 3.04 -5.47 -5.40
C GLU A 223 3.43 -5.74 -6.85
N ALA A 224 4.20 -4.84 -7.47
CA ALA A 224 4.58 -4.89 -8.87
C ALA A 224 3.38 -5.08 -9.83
N GLY A 225 2.18 -4.62 -9.45
CA GLY A 225 0.92 -4.81 -10.13
C GLY A 225 0.25 -3.51 -10.58
N GLN A 226 -0.91 -3.65 -11.20
CA GLN A 226 -1.72 -2.52 -11.65
C GLN A 226 -3.16 -2.65 -11.19
N THR A 227 -3.78 -1.54 -10.78
CA THR A 227 -5.22 -1.50 -10.47
C THR A 227 -5.90 -0.36 -11.19
N GLU A 228 -7.18 -0.58 -11.53
CA GLU A 228 -8.10 0.43 -12.03
C GLU A 228 -9.49 0.13 -11.45
N LEU A 229 -9.71 0.53 -10.20
CA LEU A 229 -10.88 0.11 -9.43
C LEU A 229 -11.76 1.29 -9.00
N THR A 230 -13.06 1.09 -9.06
CA THR A 230 -14.05 1.93 -8.38
C THR A 230 -14.51 1.20 -7.12
N VAL A 231 -14.32 1.83 -5.95
CA VAL A 231 -14.69 1.27 -4.64
C VAL A 231 -15.50 2.31 -3.87
N ALA A 232 -16.65 1.95 -3.34
CA ALA A 232 -17.45 2.94 -2.61
C ALA A 232 -16.76 3.38 -1.31
N LYS A 233 -16.25 2.43 -0.53
CA LYS A 233 -15.55 2.68 0.74
C LYS A 233 -14.52 1.58 1.03
N VAL A 234 -13.39 1.99 1.61
CA VAL A 234 -12.40 1.08 2.22
C VAL A 234 -12.37 1.34 3.73
N ASN A 235 -12.60 0.29 4.53
CA ASN A 235 -12.55 0.35 6.00
C ASN A 235 -11.82 -0.87 6.56
N ILE A 236 -10.64 -0.66 7.13
CA ILE A 236 -9.78 -1.72 7.64
C ILE A 236 -9.52 -1.49 9.13
N LYS A 237 -9.76 -2.54 9.92
CA LYS A 237 -9.54 -2.54 11.36
C LYS A 237 -8.64 -3.71 11.77
N THR A 238 -7.52 -3.44 12.39
CA THR A 238 -6.60 -4.46 12.89
C THR A 238 -6.42 -4.33 14.39
N THR A 239 -6.27 -5.46 15.06
CA THR A 239 -5.98 -5.49 16.50
C THR A 239 -4.89 -6.52 16.75
N GLY A 240 -3.80 -6.14 17.41
CA GLY A 240 -2.78 -7.06 17.86
C GLY A 240 -3.33 -8.00 18.95
N GLY A 241 -2.84 -9.22 18.99
CA GLY A 241 -3.22 -10.19 20.02
C GLY A 241 -2.76 -9.76 21.40
N GLN A 242 -3.51 -10.12 22.43
CA GLN A 242 -3.10 -9.87 23.83
C GLN A 242 -1.92 -10.78 24.21
N GLY A 243 -0.96 -10.28 24.99
CA GLY A 243 0.07 -11.08 25.61
C GLY A 243 -0.50 -12.05 26.66
N GLY A 244 0.12 -13.20 26.81
CA GLY A 244 -0.28 -14.22 27.79
C GLY A 244 0.02 -13.80 29.22
N THR A 245 -0.71 -14.34 30.18
CA THR A 245 -0.43 -14.14 31.61
C THR A 245 0.87 -14.84 32.01
N GLY A 246 1.66 -14.25 32.91
CA GLY A 246 2.81 -14.92 33.54
C GLY A 246 2.40 -16.15 34.31
N GLY A 247 3.32 -17.08 34.50
CA GLY A 247 3.08 -18.29 35.30
C GLY A 247 3.03 -18.00 36.81
N ALA A 248 2.25 -18.77 37.57
CA ALA A 248 2.17 -18.67 39.02
C ALA A 248 3.39 -19.29 39.71
N SER A 249 3.94 -18.68 40.77
CA SER A 249 4.91 -19.30 41.67
C SER A 249 4.32 -19.53 43.04
N ILE A 250 4.57 -20.72 43.65
CA ILE A 250 4.11 -21.04 45.00
C ILE A 250 5.03 -20.37 46.05
N ARG A 251 6.37 -20.42 45.88
CA ARG A 251 7.38 -19.97 46.82
C ARG A 251 8.47 -19.11 46.18
N GLY A 252 8.13 -18.27 45.23
CA GLY A 252 9.12 -17.51 44.49
C GLY A 252 8.55 -16.28 43.83
N THR A 253 9.14 -15.87 42.72
CA THR A 253 8.65 -14.78 41.88
C THR A 253 7.77 -15.33 40.77
N SER A 254 6.55 -14.84 40.66
CA SER A 254 5.67 -15.17 39.55
C SER A 254 6.17 -14.62 38.22
N GLY A 255 5.75 -15.25 37.12
CA GLY A 255 6.19 -14.90 35.79
C GLY A 255 5.66 -13.55 35.31
N VAL A 256 6.42 -12.93 34.44
CA VAL A 256 6.06 -11.69 33.76
C VAL A 256 4.98 -11.96 32.72
N GLY A 257 4.05 -11.05 32.53
CA GLY A 257 3.09 -11.09 31.40
C GLY A 257 3.79 -10.98 30.06
N GLY A 258 3.29 -11.67 29.05
CA GLY A 258 3.78 -11.57 27.67
C GLY A 258 3.51 -10.20 27.04
N THR A 259 4.27 -9.84 26.03
CA THR A 259 4.02 -8.60 25.27
C THR A 259 2.78 -8.73 24.38
N GLY A 260 2.06 -7.65 24.16
CA GLY A 260 0.98 -7.57 23.17
C GLY A 260 1.52 -7.60 21.75
N GLY A 261 0.73 -8.13 20.81
CA GLY A 261 1.07 -8.16 19.39
C GLY A 261 0.96 -6.80 18.71
N ALA A 262 1.71 -6.57 17.66
CA ALA A 262 1.61 -5.36 16.84
C ALA A 262 0.36 -5.39 15.94
N ALA A 263 -0.10 -4.21 15.51
CA ALA A 263 -1.19 -4.06 14.56
C ALA A 263 -0.81 -3.11 13.44
N GLU A 264 -1.08 -3.50 12.19
CA GLU A 264 -0.85 -2.67 11.01
C GLU A 264 -2.07 -2.69 10.12
N ALA A 265 -2.59 -1.50 9.74
CA ALA A 265 -3.75 -1.34 8.88
C ALA A 265 -3.42 -0.45 7.69
N TYR A 266 -3.67 -0.96 6.48
CA TYR A 266 -3.47 -0.24 5.22
C TYR A 266 -4.81 -0.11 4.49
N GLY A 267 -5.19 1.13 4.12
CA GLY A 267 -6.32 1.35 3.21
C GLY A 267 -5.93 0.93 1.80
N ILE A 268 -4.87 1.54 1.28
CA ILE A 268 -4.21 1.22 0.02
C ILE A 268 -2.72 1.05 0.31
N SER A 269 -2.12 -0.04 -0.15
CA SER A 269 -0.67 -0.27 -0.14
C SER A 269 -0.19 -0.54 -1.56
N ALA A 270 0.69 0.31 -2.09
CA ALA A 270 1.26 0.24 -3.43
C ALA A 270 2.79 0.14 -3.35
N ILE A 271 3.34 -1.02 -3.68
CA ILE A 271 4.79 -1.26 -3.68
C ILE A 271 5.22 -1.51 -5.13
N ASN A 272 6.01 -0.60 -5.70
CA ASN A 272 6.43 -0.65 -7.10
C ASN A 272 5.25 -0.88 -8.08
N SER A 273 4.10 -0.30 -7.80
CA SER A 273 2.83 -0.58 -8.45
C SER A 273 2.15 0.68 -8.98
N VAL A 274 1.22 0.51 -9.91
CA VAL A 274 0.35 1.59 -10.38
C VAL A 274 -1.08 1.34 -9.90
N VAL A 275 -1.56 2.20 -9.00
CA VAL A 275 -2.90 2.10 -8.40
C VAL A 275 -3.73 3.30 -8.82
N ASN A 276 -4.73 3.07 -9.68
CA ASN A 276 -5.75 4.04 -10.04
C ASN A 276 -7.05 3.65 -9.35
N ILE A 277 -7.59 4.53 -8.52
CA ILE A 277 -8.78 4.20 -7.73
C ILE A 277 -9.72 5.38 -7.59
N ASP A 278 -11.01 5.10 -7.70
CA ASP A 278 -12.10 5.99 -7.33
C ASP A 278 -12.77 5.47 -6.05
N VAL A 279 -12.52 6.14 -4.90
CA VAL A 279 -13.00 5.71 -3.60
C VAL A 279 -13.43 6.89 -2.73
N ALA A 280 -14.69 6.95 -2.30
CA ALA A 280 -15.17 8.10 -1.52
C ALA A 280 -14.45 8.25 -0.17
N ASN A 281 -14.27 7.16 0.56
CA ASN A 281 -13.68 7.17 1.90
C ASN A 281 -12.70 6.03 2.10
N ILE A 282 -11.54 6.36 2.66
CA ILE A 282 -10.55 5.39 3.15
C ILE A 282 -10.41 5.58 4.66
N GLN A 283 -10.67 4.52 5.42
CA GLN A 283 -10.55 4.52 6.86
C GLN A 283 -9.71 3.33 7.33
N THR A 284 -8.69 3.59 8.12
CA THR A 284 -7.85 2.58 8.74
C THR A 284 -7.77 2.76 10.24
N THR A 285 -7.83 1.66 10.96
CA THR A 285 -7.68 1.65 12.42
C THR A 285 -6.77 0.50 12.81
N ALA A 286 -5.68 0.80 13.51
CA ALA A 286 -4.78 -0.17 14.08
C ALA A 286 -4.74 -0.01 15.60
N THR A 287 -4.91 -1.10 16.33
CA THR A 287 -4.82 -1.12 17.80
C THR A 287 -3.82 -2.18 18.24
N GLY A 288 -2.76 -1.80 18.89
CA GLY A 288 -1.78 -2.72 19.47
C GLY A 288 -2.42 -3.63 20.53
N GLY A 289 -1.96 -4.86 20.61
CA GLY A 289 -2.43 -5.81 21.60
C GLY A 289 -2.10 -5.39 23.02
N LYS A 290 -2.97 -5.69 23.98
CA LYS A 290 -2.71 -5.44 25.40
C LYS A 290 -1.57 -6.33 25.89
N GLY A 291 -0.67 -5.84 26.73
CA GLY A 291 0.30 -6.65 27.47
C GLY A 291 -0.39 -7.66 28.40
N GLY A 292 0.21 -8.81 28.55
CA GLY A 292 -0.26 -9.85 29.48
C GLY A 292 -0.13 -9.42 30.94
N THR A 293 -0.92 -9.99 31.83
CA THR A 293 -0.83 -9.72 33.26
C THR A 293 0.31 -10.52 33.90
N GLY A 294 1.04 -9.92 34.86
CA GLY A 294 1.87 -10.69 35.80
C GLY A 294 0.99 -11.51 36.72
N ASP A 295 1.40 -12.72 37.10
CA ASP A 295 0.59 -13.52 38.02
C ASP A 295 0.90 -13.21 39.48
N GLN A 296 -0.01 -13.63 40.37
CA GLN A 296 0.10 -13.44 41.79
C GLN A 296 1.23 -14.30 42.37
N GLY A 297 2.14 -13.69 43.16
CA GLY A 297 3.19 -14.39 43.90
C GLY A 297 2.66 -15.09 45.14
N GLY A 298 3.19 -16.28 45.42
CA GLY A 298 2.90 -17.04 46.64
C GLY A 298 1.48 -17.63 46.69
N LYS A 299 1.36 -18.94 46.78
CA LYS A 299 0.09 -19.66 47.09
C LYS A 299 0.17 -20.31 48.45
N TYR A 300 -0.98 -20.65 49.04
CA TYR A 300 -1.08 -21.42 50.28
C TYR A 300 -0.29 -20.87 51.48
N SER A 301 -0.29 -19.54 51.66
CA SER A 301 0.42 -18.91 52.80
C SER A 301 1.96 -18.86 52.68
N TYR A 302 2.54 -19.11 51.52
CA TYR A 302 3.96 -18.89 51.29
C TYR A 302 4.25 -17.48 50.82
N LYS A 303 5.45 -16.94 51.17
CA LYS A 303 5.94 -15.67 50.67
C LYS A 303 6.28 -15.81 49.17
N GLY A 304 5.76 -14.91 48.32
CA GLY A 304 6.13 -14.84 46.93
C GLY A 304 5.89 -13.47 46.31
N ASN A 305 6.73 -13.08 45.39
CA ASN A 305 6.61 -11.82 44.68
C ASN A 305 5.69 -11.96 43.48
N GLY A 306 4.87 -10.93 43.22
CA GLY A 306 4.08 -10.84 42.02
C GLY A 306 4.94 -10.69 40.76
N GLY A 307 4.47 -11.15 39.63
CA GLY A 307 5.11 -10.95 38.32
C GLY A 307 4.82 -9.57 37.76
N ASP A 308 5.72 -9.04 36.95
CA ASP A 308 5.51 -7.77 36.24
C ASP A 308 4.47 -7.94 35.14
N GLY A 309 3.76 -6.86 34.79
CA GLY A 309 2.88 -6.80 33.63
C GLY A 309 3.68 -6.76 32.32
N GLY A 310 3.14 -7.32 31.25
CA GLY A 310 3.73 -7.28 29.91
C GLY A 310 3.56 -5.92 29.23
N VAL A 311 4.39 -5.65 28.26
CA VAL A 311 4.33 -4.42 27.44
C VAL A 311 3.20 -4.53 26.41
N GLY A 312 2.51 -3.42 26.14
CA GLY A 312 1.53 -3.31 25.05
C GLY A 312 2.19 -3.40 23.65
N GLY A 313 1.43 -3.80 22.65
CA GLY A 313 1.89 -3.87 21.26
C GLY A 313 1.92 -2.50 20.57
N ASN A 314 2.70 -2.37 19.53
CA ASN A 314 2.74 -1.19 18.67
C ASN A 314 1.54 -1.13 17.71
N ALA A 315 1.24 0.06 17.18
CA ALA A 315 0.17 0.26 16.20
C ALA A 315 0.61 1.19 15.07
N TYR A 316 0.31 0.78 13.82
CA TYR A 316 0.60 1.57 12.62
C TYR A 316 -0.62 1.57 11.70
N ALA A 317 -1.13 2.75 11.36
CA ALA A 317 -2.26 2.91 10.45
C ALA A 317 -1.87 3.77 9.25
N TYR A 318 -2.13 3.27 8.04
CA TYR A 318 -1.83 3.93 6.78
C TYR A 318 -3.12 4.05 5.97
N GLY A 319 -3.55 5.28 5.68
CA GLY A 319 -4.65 5.51 4.74
C GLY A 319 -4.23 5.10 3.33
N VAL A 320 -3.18 5.74 2.83
CA VAL A 320 -2.50 5.40 1.57
C VAL A 320 -1.01 5.25 1.84
N GLN A 321 -0.45 4.10 1.51
CA GLN A 321 0.99 3.84 1.49
C GLN A 321 1.44 3.66 0.04
N SER A 322 2.52 4.33 -0.35
CA SER A 322 3.20 4.11 -1.64
C SER A 322 4.71 4.09 -1.47
N SER A 323 5.35 3.03 -1.96
CA SER A 323 6.81 2.89 -1.97
C SER A 323 7.28 2.54 -3.39
N GLY A 324 7.96 3.47 -4.06
CA GLY A 324 8.43 3.31 -5.44
C GLY A 324 7.31 3.19 -6.50
N GLY A 325 6.04 3.40 -6.12
CA GLY A 325 4.88 3.24 -6.99
C GLY A 325 4.14 4.54 -7.28
N THR A 326 3.08 4.44 -8.07
CA THR A 326 2.17 5.57 -8.34
C THR A 326 0.77 5.24 -7.84
N VAL A 327 0.19 6.11 -7.01
CA VAL A 327 -1.21 6.05 -6.59
C VAL A 327 -1.94 7.28 -7.11
N THR A 328 -2.95 7.06 -7.94
CA THR A 328 -3.89 8.09 -8.37
C THR A 328 -5.25 7.78 -7.78
N ALA A 329 -5.74 8.63 -6.88
CA ALA A 329 -7.00 8.38 -6.19
C ALA A 329 -7.95 9.58 -6.29
N ALA A 330 -9.20 9.30 -6.69
CA ALA A 330 -10.32 10.22 -6.51
C ALA A 330 -10.98 9.90 -5.16
N THR A 331 -10.84 10.81 -4.16
CA THR A 331 -11.33 10.55 -2.80
C THR A 331 -11.70 11.85 -2.08
N ASP A 332 -12.70 11.78 -1.22
CA ASP A 332 -13.11 12.94 -0.40
C ASP A 332 -12.48 12.89 1.00
N LYS A 333 -12.23 11.67 1.51
CA LYS A 333 -11.75 11.55 2.90
C LYS A 333 -10.80 10.35 3.08
N ILE A 334 -9.68 10.62 3.75
CA ILE A 334 -8.73 9.60 4.23
C ILE A 334 -8.58 9.78 5.73
N THR A 335 -8.74 8.72 6.52
CA THR A 335 -8.55 8.76 7.98
C THR A 335 -7.72 7.57 8.43
N ALA A 336 -6.66 7.83 9.18
CA ALA A 336 -5.80 6.81 9.78
C ALA A 336 -5.78 7.00 11.30
N THR A 337 -6.06 5.93 12.04
CA THR A 337 -6.03 5.94 13.51
C THR A 337 -5.16 4.80 14.03
N ALA A 338 -4.17 5.13 14.85
CA ALA A 338 -3.29 4.17 15.48
C ALA A 338 -3.38 4.35 17.00
N SER A 339 -3.63 3.25 17.73
CA SER A 339 -3.64 3.26 19.19
C SER A 339 -2.72 2.15 19.71
N GLY A 340 -1.70 2.51 20.47
CA GLY A 340 -0.79 1.55 21.08
C GLY A 340 -1.51 0.65 22.08
N GLY A 341 -0.99 -0.54 22.28
CA GLY A 341 -1.55 -1.51 23.21
C GLY A 341 -1.43 -1.04 24.67
N MET A 342 -2.45 -1.33 25.47
CA MET A 342 -2.42 -1.04 26.91
C MET A 342 -1.38 -1.90 27.63
N ALA A 343 -0.81 -1.38 28.70
CA ALA A 343 0.05 -2.12 29.61
C ALA A 343 -0.66 -3.32 30.24
N GLY A 344 0.09 -4.38 30.49
CA GLY A 344 -0.33 -5.49 31.34
C GLY A 344 -0.34 -5.09 32.83
N ALA A 345 -1.30 -5.60 33.58
CA ALA A 345 -1.36 -5.36 35.01
C ALA A 345 -0.26 -6.12 35.76
N ALA A 346 0.20 -5.58 36.88
CA ALA A 346 1.12 -6.26 37.81
C ALA A 346 0.41 -7.38 38.56
N GLY A 347 1.14 -8.42 38.89
CA GLY A 347 0.73 -9.44 39.86
C GLY A 347 0.92 -8.95 41.30
N SER A 348 0.04 -9.36 42.20
CA SER A 348 0.16 -9.04 43.62
C SER A 348 1.18 -9.96 44.29
N GLY A 349 1.97 -9.40 45.25
CA GLY A 349 2.77 -10.21 46.17
C GLY A 349 1.88 -10.79 47.27
N ASN A 350 2.30 -11.88 47.90
CA ASN A 350 1.60 -12.54 48.99
C ASN A 350 2.55 -12.76 50.18
N ASN A 351 1.97 -12.79 51.44
CA ASN A 351 2.69 -13.04 52.69
C ASN A 351 4.00 -12.24 52.86
N GLY A 352 3.98 -10.94 52.61
CA GLY A 352 5.14 -10.05 52.67
C GLY A 352 6.05 -10.14 51.43
N GLY A 353 5.59 -10.74 50.34
CA GLY A 353 6.18 -10.57 49.03
C GLY A 353 5.84 -9.23 48.40
N VAL A 354 6.67 -8.78 47.51
CA VAL A 354 6.51 -7.50 46.78
C VAL A 354 5.58 -7.73 45.56
N ALA A 355 4.68 -6.79 45.30
CA ALA A 355 3.93 -6.79 44.03
C ALA A 355 4.87 -6.53 42.85
N GLY A 356 4.55 -7.10 41.69
CA GLY A 356 5.23 -6.76 40.47
C GLY A 356 4.99 -5.31 40.05
N THR A 357 5.59 -4.88 38.95
CA THR A 357 5.37 -3.58 38.33
C THR A 357 4.36 -3.69 37.20
N VAL A 358 3.58 -2.63 36.98
CA VAL A 358 2.71 -2.53 35.78
C VAL A 358 3.61 -2.47 34.54
N GLY A 359 3.24 -3.17 33.48
CA GLY A 359 3.94 -3.12 32.20
C GLY A 359 3.95 -1.72 31.60
N ALA A 360 4.66 -1.54 30.52
CA ALA A 360 4.59 -0.31 29.73
C ALA A 360 3.47 -0.41 28.66
N ILE A 361 2.91 0.73 28.27
CA ILE A 361 2.08 0.82 27.06
C ILE A 361 2.94 0.56 25.81
N GLY A 362 2.34 0.37 24.63
CA GLY A 362 3.07 0.17 23.38
C GLY A 362 4.16 1.24 23.17
N ALA A 363 5.28 0.84 22.59
CA ALA A 363 6.39 1.78 22.36
C ALA A 363 6.01 2.85 21.33
N GLU A 364 5.30 2.45 20.27
CA GLU A 364 4.94 3.34 19.17
C GLU A 364 3.48 3.21 18.78
N ALA A 365 2.85 4.36 18.46
CA ALA A 365 1.63 4.46 17.69
C ALA A 365 1.82 5.56 16.64
N LYS A 366 1.76 5.17 15.36
CA LYS A 366 1.94 6.11 14.25
C LYS A 366 0.80 5.99 13.25
N ALA A 367 0.17 7.12 12.96
CA ALA A 367 -0.90 7.20 11.99
C ALA A 367 -0.46 8.05 10.79
N TYR A 368 -0.68 7.52 9.59
CA TYR A 368 -0.33 8.17 8.34
C TYR A 368 -1.57 8.25 7.45
N GLY A 369 -2.05 9.47 7.18
CA GLY A 369 -3.05 9.67 6.15
C GLY A 369 -2.47 9.24 4.80
N ILE A 370 -1.33 9.82 4.43
CA ILE A 370 -0.50 9.45 3.27
C ILE A 370 0.91 9.15 3.76
N TYR A 371 1.45 8.01 3.34
CA TYR A 371 2.85 7.64 3.49
C TYR A 371 3.45 7.36 2.13
N ALA A 372 4.38 8.19 1.68
CA ALA A 372 5.01 8.08 0.37
C ALA A 372 6.53 8.11 0.49
N GLU A 373 7.21 7.14 -0.12
CA GLU A 373 8.67 7.05 -0.07
C GLU A 373 9.28 6.48 -1.36
N SER A 374 10.62 6.56 -1.46
CA SER A 374 11.40 5.85 -2.48
C SER A 374 11.01 6.18 -3.93
N GLY A 375 10.75 7.45 -4.23
CA GLY A 375 10.34 7.91 -5.56
C GLY A 375 8.85 7.75 -5.86
N ALA A 376 8.03 7.41 -4.87
CA ALA A 376 6.59 7.27 -5.03
C ALA A 376 5.92 8.57 -5.48
N VAL A 377 4.84 8.43 -6.24
CA VAL A 377 3.98 9.53 -6.67
C VAL A 377 2.55 9.27 -6.20
N VAL A 378 2.00 10.18 -5.42
CA VAL A 378 0.61 10.13 -4.95
C VAL A 378 -0.14 11.34 -5.48
N ASN A 379 -1.13 11.10 -6.35
CA ASN A 379 -1.99 12.13 -6.93
C ASN A 379 -3.41 11.98 -6.39
N LEU A 380 -3.93 13.01 -5.75
CA LEU A 380 -5.26 12.99 -5.16
C LEU A 380 -6.18 14.03 -5.79
N SER A 381 -7.42 13.63 -6.05
CA SER A 381 -8.51 14.51 -6.49
C SER A 381 -9.76 14.26 -5.66
N GLY A 382 -10.58 15.29 -5.44
CA GLY A 382 -11.91 15.14 -4.88
C GLY A 382 -12.83 14.40 -5.86
N LYS A 383 -13.84 13.70 -5.34
CA LYS A 383 -14.86 13.05 -6.20
C LYS A 383 -15.81 14.06 -6.84
N THR A 384 -15.99 15.20 -6.22
CA THR A 384 -16.78 16.31 -6.76
C THR A 384 -15.86 17.43 -7.22
N PRO A 385 -16.08 18.01 -8.41
CA PRO A 385 -15.29 19.16 -8.87
C PRO A 385 -15.29 20.28 -7.81
N SER A 386 -14.12 20.80 -7.49
CA SER A 386 -13.90 21.81 -6.43
C SER A 386 -14.26 21.34 -5.02
N GLY A 387 -14.33 20.03 -4.80
CA GLY A 387 -14.46 19.43 -3.48
C GLY A 387 -13.24 19.68 -2.60
N THR A 388 -13.35 19.35 -1.33
CA THR A 388 -12.23 19.39 -0.38
C THR A 388 -11.85 18.00 0.03
N ILE A 389 -10.59 17.62 -0.17
CA ILE A 389 -10.05 16.35 0.30
C ILE A 389 -9.66 16.51 1.77
N THR A 390 -10.22 15.71 2.65
CA THR A 390 -9.89 15.73 4.07
C THR A 390 -8.99 14.57 4.43
N ILE A 391 -7.81 14.85 5.00
CA ILE A 391 -6.88 13.82 5.46
C ILE A 391 -6.68 13.98 6.96
N GLY A 392 -7.15 12.98 7.70
CA GLY A 392 -7.04 12.91 9.15
C GLY A 392 -6.05 11.84 9.60
N ALA A 393 -5.31 12.15 10.66
CA ALA A 393 -4.44 11.20 11.32
C ALA A 393 -4.52 11.36 12.84
N LYS A 394 -4.62 10.24 13.57
CA LYS A 394 -4.65 10.23 15.03
C LYS A 394 -3.80 9.09 15.57
N ALA A 395 -2.92 9.42 16.51
CA ALA A 395 -2.12 8.43 17.22
C ALA A 395 -2.23 8.66 18.72
N ASP A 396 -2.50 7.60 19.48
CA ASP A 396 -2.63 7.68 20.94
C ASP A 396 -2.14 6.41 21.66
N ASN A 397 -2.16 6.45 22.99
CA ASN A 397 -1.91 5.32 23.88
C ASN A 397 -0.59 4.57 23.64
N ALA A 398 0.49 5.29 23.32
CA ALA A 398 1.85 4.75 23.23
C ALA A 398 2.86 5.71 23.86
N GLN A 399 4.09 5.21 24.10
CA GLN A 399 5.18 6.04 24.64
C GLN A 399 5.60 7.11 23.62
N ASN A 400 5.60 6.75 22.35
CA ASN A 400 5.84 7.66 21.24
C ASN A 400 4.61 7.65 20.31
N THR A 401 3.97 8.81 20.15
CA THR A 401 2.79 8.97 19.28
C THR A 401 3.06 10.03 18.23
N GLU A 402 2.85 9.69 16.96
CA GLU A 402 2.97 10.63 15.86
C GLU A 402 1.82 10.46 14.87
N ALA A 403 1.19 11.59 14.53
CA ALA A 403 0.10 11.64 13.56
C ALA A 403 0.52 12.48 12.36
N TYR A 404 0.60 11.84 11.20
CA TYR A 404 0.99 12.46 9.94
C TYR A 404 -0.20 12.49 8.97
N ALA A 405 -0.66 13.69 8.59
CA ALA A 405 -1.55 13.79 7.43
C ALA A 405 -0.79 13.36 6.16
N VAL A 406 0.44 13.88 6.01
CA VAL A 406 1.35 13.52 4.91
C VAL A 406 2.73 13.24 5.49
N TYR A 407 3.27 12.10 5.15
CA TYR A 407 4.68 11.74 5.30
C TYR A 407 5.25 11.46 3.92
N ALA A 408 6.20 12.26 3.46
CA ALA A 408 6.83 12.10 2.16
C ALA A 408 8.37 12.13 2.30
N ASP A 409 9.01 11.02 1.93
CA ASP A 409 10.48 10.89 1.89
C ASP A 409 10.92 10.54 0.47
N LYS A 410 11.60 11.49 -0.20
CA LYS A 410 12.00 11.37 -1.60
C LYS A 410 10.83 10.97 -2.51
N ALA A 411 9.68 11.58 -2.30
CA ALA A 411 8.42 11.27 -2.97
C ALA A 411 7.69 12.53 -3.40
N THR A 412 6.66 12.35 -4.22
CA THR A 412 5.81 13.44 -4.71
C THR A 412 4.37 13.21 -4.28
N VAL A 413 3.76 14.22 -3.63
CA VAL A 413 2.34 14.22 -3.26
C VAL A 413 1.67 15.43 -3.88
N LEU A 414 0.68 15.21 -4.75
CA LEU A 414 -0.04 16.25 -5.47
C LEU A 414 -1.54 16.19 -5.17
N PHE A 415 -2.14 17.37 -5.01
CA PHE A 415 -3.57 17.55 -4.84
C PHE A 415 -4.15 18.30 -6.05
N ASN A 416 -5.21 17.76 -6.64
CA ASN A 416 -5.89 18.41 -7.76
C ASN A 416 -7.02 19.34 -7.28
N ASP A 417 -7.39 19.28 -6.01
CA ASP A 417 -8.46 20.06 -5.36
C ASP A 417 -7.96 20.66 -4.04
N ASN A 418 -8.83 21.37 -3.33
CA ASN A 418 -8.52 21.83 -1.97
C ASN A 418 -8.23 20.64 -1.04
N ALA A 419 -7.35 20.85 -0.06
CA ALA A 419 -7.09 19.83 0.94
C ALA A 419 -7.02 20.39 2.36
N VAL A 420 -7.48 19.59 3.32
CA VAL A 420 -7.39 19.85 4.76
C VAL A 420 -6.58 18.73 5.38
N LEU A 421 -5.42 19.08 5.95
CA LEU A 421 -4.41 18.16 6.48
C LEU A 421 -4.21 18.33 8.00
N ASN A 422 -5.06 19.09 8.67
CA ASN A 422 -4.98 19.41 10.09
C ASN A 422 -6.16 18.84 10.88
N THR A 423 -6.55 17.61 10.61
CA THR A 423 -7.63 16.97 11.36
C THR A 423 -7.15 15.69 12.03
N SER A 424 -7.66 15.38 13.23
CA SER A 424 -7.33 14.14 13.93
C SER A 424 -8.18 12.95 13.45
N ASP A 425 -9.43 13.18 13.09
CA ASP A 425 -10.40 12.15 12.69
C ASP A 425 -11.12 12.46 11.37
N GLY A 426 -10.67 13.53 10.69
CA GLY A 426 -11.28 14.04 9.46
C GLY A 426 -12.55 14.87 9.71
N SER A 427 -12.80 15.32 10.93
CA SER A 427 -13.91 16.21 11.29
C SER A 427 -13.52 17.28 12.31
N THR A 428 -12.51 17.03 13.15
CA THR A 428 -12.05 17.95 14.19
C THR A 428 -10.65 18.45 13.85
N ASP A 429 -10.49 19.77 13.79
CA ASP A 429 -9.18 20.40 13.54
C ASP A 429 -8.19 20.08 14.65
N ASP A 430 -6.99 19.66 14.25
CA ASP A 430 -5.89 19.32 15.14
C ASP A 430 -4.57 19.80 14.54
N ASN A 431 -4.10 20.93 14.99
CA ASN A 431 -2.87 21.55 14.49
C ASN A 431 -1.59 20.80 14.89
N THR A 432 -1.68 19.76 15.72
CA THR A 432 -0.54 18.88 16.04
C THR A 432 -0.30 17.82 14.97
N VAL A 433 -1.26 17.58 14.07
CA VAL A 433 -1.10 16.68 12.94
C VAL A 433 -0.02 17.20 11.99
N ILE A 434 0.92 16.32 11.64
CA ILE A 434 2.17 16.68 10.96
C ILE A 434 2.04 16.50 9.45
N THR A 435 2.58 17.46 8.70
CA THR A 435 2.99 17.29 7.31
C THR A 435 4.52 17.24 7.27
N TYR A 436 5.08 16.05 7.08
CA TYR A 436 6.52 15.80 7.05
C TYR A 436 7.01 15.63 5.62
N LEU A 437 8.04 16.39 5.26
CA LEU A 437 8.68 16.34 3.94
C LEU A 437 10.19 16.17 4.09
N ASN A 438 10.76 15.20 3.39
CA ASN A 438 12.21 14.98 3.30
C ASN A 438 12.64 14.78 1.85
N ASN A 439 13.32 15.78 1.27
CA ASN A 439 13.71 15.78 -0.15
C ASN A 439 12.52 15.43 -1.06
N ALA A 440 11.34 15.95 -0.75
CA ALA A 440 10.07 15.57 -1.34
C ALA A 440 9.41 16.75 -2.07
N THR A 441 8.39 16.44 -2.88
CA THR A 441 7.53 17.45 -3.50
C THR A 441 6.13 17.36 -2.91
N LEU A 442 5.63 18.47 -2.38
CA LEU A 442 4.23 18.68 -2.04
C LEU A 442 3.66 19.74 -2.99
N GLY A 443 2.49 19.48 -3.58
CA GLY A 443 2.01 20.47 -4.51
C GLY A 443 0.60 20.27 -5.01
N PHE A 444 0.27 21.12 -5.96
CA PHE A 444 -0.95 21.03 -6.72
C PHE A 444 -0.66 20.45 -8.10
N GLY A 445 -1.52 19.52 -8.52
CA GLY A 445 -1.53 19.05 -9.91
C GLY A 445 -2.12 20.12 -10.84
N SER A 446 -2.06 19.88 -12.15
CA SER A 446 -2.71 20.78 -13.11
C SER A 446 -4.21 20.85 -12.83
N PRO A 447 -4.82 22.06 -12.80
CA PRO A 447 -6.26 22.17 -12.63
C PRO A 447 -7.02 21.41 -13.72
N ALA A 448 -8.09 20.71 -13.37
CA ALA A 448 -8.94 20.10 -14.38
C ALA A 448 -9.62 21.18 -15.25
N ALA A 449 -10.03 20.82 -16.47
CA ALA A 449 -10.72 21.74 -17.37
C ALA A 449 -11.95 22.36 -16.68
N GLY A 450 -11.98 23.69 -16.59
CA GLY A 450 -13.02 24.46 -15.92
C GLY A 450 -12.82 24.68 -14.41
N GLN A 451 -11.76 24.14 -13.80
CA GLN A 451 -11.38 24.51 -12.44
C GLN A 451 -10.58 25.83 -12.41
N ASN A 452 -10.70 26.53 -11.30
CA ASN A 452 -9.96 27.77 -11.08
C ASN A 452 -8.67 27.49 -10.30
N VAL A 453 -7.66 28.29 -10.56
CA VAL A 453 -6.50 28.46 -9.69
C VAL A 453 -6.93 29.18 -8.41
N GLY A 454 -6.22 28.98 -7.31
CA GLY A 454 -6.55 29.52 -5.99
C GLY A 454 -7.05 28.42 -5.04
N ARG A 455 -6.65 27.18 -5.31
CA ARG A 455 -6.86 26.07 -4.40
C ARG A 455 -6.03 26.25 -3.13
N THR A 456 -6.47 25.62 -2.03
CA THR A 456 -5.77 25.73 -0.75
C THR A 456 -5.45 24.35 -0.18
N ILE A 457 -4.25 24.22 0.40
CA ILE A 457 -3.89 23.12 1.29
C ILE A 457 -3.70 23.71 2.68
N ASN A 458 -4.58 23.33 3.61
CA ASN A 458 -4.51 23.75 5.00
C ASN A 458 -3.95 22.62 5.87
N GLY A 459 -2.81 22.83 6.51
CA GLY A 459 -2.12 21.85 7.34
C GLY A 459 -1.92 22.31 8.78
N GLY A 460 -1.65 21.36 9.67
CA GLY A 460 -1.28 21.62 11.05
C GLY A 460 0.20 21.99 11.17
N THR A 461 1.02 21.10 11.70
CA THR A 461 2.46 21.31 11.85
C THR A 461 3.21 20.89 10.59
N LEU A 462 3.93 21.83 9.95
CA LEU A 462 4.88 21.54 8.89
C LEU A 462 6.24 21.17 9.51
N ARG A 463 6.78 20.01 9.14
CA ARG A 463 8.13 19.56 9.55
C ARG A 463 8.94 19.26 8.29
N LEU A 464 10.06 19.93 8.12
CA LEU A 464 10.91 19.85 6.93
C LEU A 464 12.24 19.16 7.25
N ALA A 465 12.63 18.20 6.42
CA ALA A 465 13.96 17.60 6.40
C ALA A 465 14.51 17.67 4.97
N GLY A 466 15.80 17.99 4.84
CA GLY A 466 16.42 18.18 3.51
C GLY A 466 15.81 19.31 2.70
N SER A 467 15.94 19.23 1.38
CA SER A 467 15.45 20.24 0.43
C SER A 467 14.16 19.77 -0.24
N ASN A 468 13.08 20.51 -0.03
CA ASN A 468 11.76 20.14 -0.55
C ASN A 468 11.29 21.11 -1.63
N THR A 469 10.30 20.69 -2.41
CA THR A 469 9.68 21.48 -3.46
C THR A 469 8.19 21.65 -3.17
N PHE A 470 7.73 22.90 -3.20
CA PHE A 470 6.32 23.27 -3.13
C PHE A 470 5.88 23.69 -4.53
N LYS A 471 5.00 22.89 -5.15
CA LYS A 471 4.53 23.12 -6.51
C LYS A 471 3.17 23.79 -6.49
N VAL A 472 3.04 24.95 -7.15
CA VAL A 472 1.79 25.74 -7.24
C VAL A 472 1.35 25.90 -8.68
N ALA A 473 0.05 26.19 -8.88
CA ALA A 473 -0.46 26.75 -10.12
C ALA A 473 -0.80 28.24 -9.91
N THR A 474 -0.71 29.02 -10.98
CA THR A 474 -0.98 30.46 -10.99
C THR A 474 -2.03 30.83 -12.04
N ASP A 475 -2.66 31.99 -11.89
CA ASP A 475 -3.51 32.64 -12.89
C ASP A 475 -3.03 34.08 -13.06
N LEU A 476 -2.23 34.30 -14.07
CA LEU A 476 -1.64 35.62 -14.38
C LEU A 476 -2.53 36.46 -15.30
N SER A 477 -3.70 35.94 -15.71
CA SER A 477 -4.62 36.62 -16.63
C SER A 477 -5.39 37.77 -15.99
N ASN A 478 -5.49 37.79 -14.67
CA ASN A 478 -6.32 38.72 -13.93
C ASN A 478 -5.59 39.99 -13.50
N VAL A 479 -6.35 41.11 -13.41
CA VAL A 479 -5.87 42.36 -12.81
C VAL A 479 -5.43 42.15 -11.35
N THR A 480 -6.00 41.14 -10.68
CA THR A 480 -5.56 40.61 -9.40
C THR A 480 -5.02 39.19 -9.62
N PRO A 481 -3.69 39.01 -9.60
CA PRO A 481 -3.07 37.72 -9.74
C PRO A 481 -3.57 36.75 -8.66
N ASN A 482 -3.74 35.48 -9.01
CA ASN A 482 -4.14 34.42 -8.09
C ASN A 482 -3.18 33.23 -8.19
N ALA A 483 -3.03 32.52 -7.09
CA ALA A 483 -2.22 31.29 -7.05
C ALA A 483 -2.80 30.30 -6.06
N ASP A 484 -2.47 29.04 -6.24
CA ASP A 484 -2.68 28.03 -5.22
C ASP A 484 -1.83 28.34 -3.98
N LYS A 485 -2.35 28.02 -2.81
CA LYS A 485 -1.73 28.43 -1.55
C LYS A 485 -1.65 27.31 -0.53
N PHE A 486 -0.51 27.20 0.13
CA PHE A 486 -0.32 26.40 1.34
C PHE A 486 -0.51 27.27 2.57
N THR A 487 -1.23 26.77 3.57
CA THR A 487 -1.38 27.41 4.88
C THR A 487 -1.12 26.38 5.96
N PHE A 488 -0.09 26.59 6.76
CA PHE A 488 0.23 25.71 7.89
C PHE A 488 0.08 26.51 9.20
N ALA A 489 -0.46 25.84 10.22
CA ALA A 489 -0.60 26.46 11.52
C ALA A 489 0.78 26.72 12.17
N LYS A 490 1.76 25.82 11.97
CA LYS A 490 3.05 25.89 12.66
C LYS A 490 4.19 25.31 11.82
N LEU A 491 5.41 25.87 11.96
CA LEU A 491 6.66 25.25 11.52
C LEU A 491 7.37 24.61 12.72
N ALA A 492 7.66 23.31 12.64
CA ALA A 492 8.30 22.58 13.73
C ALA A 492 9.72 23.09 14.03
N ALA A 493 10.10 23.15 15.30
CA ALA A 493 11.39 23.65 15.77
C ALA A 493 12.60 22.87 15.21
N ASP A 494 12.43 21.61 14.91
CA ASP A 494 13.43 20.72 14.33
C ASP A 494 13.45 20.71 12.78
N SER A 495 12.71 21.65 12.15
CA SER A 495 12.73 21.79 10.70
C SER A 495 14.11 22.20 10.17
N SER A 496 14.50 21.58 9.04
CA SER A 496 15.78 21.81 8.37
C SER A 496 15.89 23.26 7.85
N THR A 497 17.08 23.83 7.95
CA THR A 497 17.45 25.10 7.31
C THR A 497 17.92 24.94 5.87
N ALA A 498 17.87 23.74 5.29
CA ALA A 498 18.19 23.53 3.89
C ALA A 498 17.25 24.32 2.97
N THR A 499 17.71 24.59 1.76
CA THR A 499 16.95 25.36 0.77
C THR A 499 15.62 24.67 0.43
N GLN A 500 14.53 25.42 0.48
CA GLN A 500 13.21 24.98 0.07
C GLN A 500 12.84 25.67 -1.26
N TYR A 501 12.18 24.98 -2.16
CA TYR A 501 11.91 25.47 -3.50
C TYR A 501 10.42 25.72 -3.73
N ILE A 502 10.11 26.84 -4.37
CA ILE A 502 8.79 27.12 -4.96
C ILE A 502 8.90 26.92 -6.47
N THR A 503 8.02 26.13 -7.06
CA THR A 503 7.93 25.91 -8.50
C THR A 503 6.53 26.21 -9.01
N VAL A 504 6.43 26.73 -10.24
CA VAL A 504 5.15 26.98 -10.92
C VAL A 504 4.93 25.90 -11.97
N GLY A 505 3.97 24.99 -11.73
CA GLY A 505 3.71 23.86 -12.61
C GLY A 505 2.62 24.09 -13.65
N TYR A 506 1.84 25.15 -13.54
CA TYR A 506 0.76 25.53 -14.44
C TYR A 506 0.42 27.00 -14.29
N ASP A 507 0.08 27.67 -15.40
CA ASP A 507 -0.52 29.01 -15.40
C ASP A 507 -1.73 29.04 -16.34
N LYS A 508 -2.88 29.50 -15.83
CA LYS A 508 -4.14 29.50 -16.58
C LYS A 508 -4.15 30.49 -17.76
N ALA A 509 -3.39 31.59 -17.64
CA ALA A 509 -3.30 32.62 -18.67
C ALA A 509 -2.24 32.35 -19.72
N PHE A 510 -1.44 31.34 -19.50
CA PHE A 510 -0.31 31.00 -20.34
C PHE A 510 -0.83 30.34 -21.63
N ASP A 511 -0.72 31.07 -22.76
CA ASP A 511 -1.14 30.63 -24.09
C ASP A 511 0.03 30.56 -25.10
N GLY A 512 1.27 30.53 -24.59
CA GLY A 512 2.49 30.49 -25.42
C GLY A 512 2.77 31.75 -26.24
N SER A 513 1.79 32.65 -26.42
CA SER A 513 1.97 33.92 -27.12
C SER A 513 2.46 35.05 -26.20
N ARG A 514 2.47 34.80 -24.89
CA ARG A 514 2.87 35.77 -23.86
C ARG A 514 4.17 35.39 -23.19
N LEU A 515 5.28 35.60 -23.85
CA LEU A 515 6.63 35.50 -23.26
C LEU A 515 6.96 36.67 -22.32
N ASN A 516 5.98 37.41 -21.83
CA ASN A 516 6.22 38.51 -20.92
C ASN A 516 6.30 38.00 -19.48
N SER A 517 7.39 38.37 -18.80
CA SER A 517 7.54 38.19 -17.37
C SER A 517 6.32 38.75 -16.65
N PHE A 518 5.70 37.95 -15.80
CA PHE A 518 4.68 38.43 -14.87
C PHE A 518 5.36 39.20 -13.74
N ILE A 519 4.87 40.38 -13.45
CA ILE A 519 5.29 41.22 -12.31
C ILE A 519 4.05 41.46 -11.46
N GLY A 520 4.02 40.95 -10.27
CA GLY A 520 2.91 41.12 -9.33
C GLY A 520 3.14 40.24 -8.10
N GLU A 521 2.50 40.56 -6.98
CA GLU A 521 2.71 39.86 -5.71
C GLU A 521 1.56 38.91 -5.44
N VAL A 522 1.87 37.62 -5.20
CA VAL A 522 0.91 36.62 -4.78
C VAL A 522 1.52 35.74 -3.70
N THR A 523 0.80 35.56 -2.58
CA THR A 523 1.22 34.67 -1.48
C THR A 523 0.93 33.22 -1.84
N VAL A 524 1.95 32.36 -1.79
CA VAL A 524 1.86 30.93 -2.11
C VAL A 524 2.03 30.01 -0.89
N LEU A 525 2.62 30.51 0.19
CA LEU A 525 2.72 29.78 1.45
C LEU A 525 2.63 30.75 2.63
N THR A 526 1.86 30.37 3.63
CA THR A 526 1.78 31.05 4.93
C THR A 526 2.01 30.05 6.05
N VAL A 527 2.85 30.41 7.03
CA VAL A 527 2.98 29.67 8.29
C VAL A 527 2.58 30.60 9.42
N THR A 528 1.50 30.26 10.15
CA THR A 528 0.94 31.20 11.13
C THR A 528 1.85 31.38 12.35
N ASP A 529 2.47 30.29 12.83
CA ASP A 529 3.35 30.28 14.00
C ASP A 529 4.72 29.69 13.64
N LEU A 530 5.77 30.49 13.82
CA LEU A 530 7.16 30.06 13.64
C LEU A 530 7.76 29.79 15.01
N GLU A 531 8.18 28.54 15.25
CA GLU A 531 8.89 28.19 16.47
C GLU A 531 10.18 29.03 16.65
N PRO A 532 10.63 29.29 17.89
CA PRO A 532 11.83 30.09 18.13
C PRO A 532 13.03 29.59 17.35
N GLY A 533 13.66 30.48 16.60
CA GLY A 533 14.81 30.18 15.73
C GLY A 533 14.46 29.71 14.32
N GLN A 534 13.20 29.49 14.01
CA GLN A 534 12.73 29.16 12.67
C GLN A 534 12.38 30.44 11.88
N ASN A 535 12.58 30.37 10.57
CA ASN A 535 12.18 31.42 9.60
C ASN A 535 11.98 30.76 8.24
N LEU A 536 11.42 31.52 7.30
CA LEU A 536 11.17 31.08 5.92
C LEU A 536 12.21 31.61 4.91
N ASN A 537 13.31 32.21 5.35
CA ASN A 537 14.29 32.89 4.47
C ASN A 537 15.05 31.92 3.55
N ASN A 538 14.93 30.62 3.78
CA ASN A 538 15.50 29.56 2.94
C ASN A 538 14.60 29.14 1.76
N PHE A 539 13.44 29.78 1.58
CA PHE A 539 12.58 29.55 0.41
C PHE A 539 13.04 30.39 -0.78
N ILE A 540 13.26 29.73 -1.92
CA ILE A 540 13.65 30.36 -3.18
C ILE A 540 12.86 29.81 -4.36
N GLY A 541 12.82 30.55 -5.46
CA GLY A 541 12.28 30.05 -6.73
C GLY A 541 13.18 29.00 -7.37
N LYS A 542 12.57 28.03 -8.01
CA LYS A 542 13.27 27.02 -8.82
C LYS A 542 12.57 26.88 -10.16
N GLU A 543 13.36 26.79 -11.21
CA GLU A 543 12.89 26.51 -12.56
C GLU A 543 12.07 25.22 -12.62
N SER A 544 11.00 25.26 -13.39
CA SER A 544 10.12 24.13 -13.66
C SER A 544 9.60 24.15 -15.09
N VAL A 545 9.29 22.98 -15.60
CA VAL A 545 8.74 22.81 -16.95
C VAL A 545 7.24 23.09 -16.93
N MET A 546 6.80 23.92 -17.89
CA MET A 546 5.39 24.15 -18.22
C MET A 546 5.16 23.78 -19.69
N ASP A 547 4.22 22.90 -19.95
CA ASP A 547 3.82 22.55 -21.32
C ASP A 547 2.52 23.28 -21.70
N ASP A 548 2.60 24.11 -22.74
CA ASP A 548 1.46 24.53 -23.55
C ASP A 548 1.17 23.39 -24.58
N PRO A 549 -0.02 23.27 -25.18
CA PRO A 549 -0.31 22.21 -26.15
C PRO A 549 0.74 21.99 -27.23
N LEU A 550 1.44 23.04 -27.66
CA LEU A 550 2.43 22.97 -28.73
C LEU A 550 3.88 23.18 -28.27
N THR A 551 4.12 23.95 -27.22
CA THR A 551 5.44 24.45 -26.84
C THR A 551 5.73 24.13 -25.39
N ARG A 552 6.98 23.81 -25.09
CA ARG A 552 7.51 23.66 -23.75
C ARG A 552 8.20 24.96 -23.31
N PHE A 553 7.94 25.36 -22.08
CA PHE A 553 8.55 26.53 -21.45
C PHE A 553 9.19 26.17 -20.13
N LEU A 554 10.23 26.91 -19.79
CA LEU A 554 10.80 26.94 -18.44
C LEU A 554 10.22 28.13 -17.71
N ALA A 555 9.64 27.90 -16.54
CA ALA A 555 9.09 28.94 -15.67
C ALA A 555 9.95 29.05 -14.42
N THR A 556 10.51 30.24 -14.16
CA THR A 556 11.37 30.54 -13.01
C THR A 556 10.73 31.62 -12.16
N PRO A 557 10.13 31.28 -10.99
CA PRO A 557 9.55 32.28 -10.11
C PRO A 557 10.63 32.97 -9.29
N THR A 558 10.50 34.29 -9.14
CA THR A 558 11.22 35.10 -8.15
C THR A 558 10.44 35.08 -6.85
N VAL A 559 11.05 34.60 -5.79
CA VAL A 559 10.42 34.38 -4.47
C VAL A 559 10.95 35.40 -3.47
N THR A 560 10.06 35.98 -2.69
CA THR A 560 10.38 36.85 -1.55
C THR A 560 9.68 36.35 -0.29
N VAL A 561 10.27 36.63 0.86
CA VAL A 561 9.71 36.28 2.16
C VAL A 561 9.37 37.55 2.92
N ASP A 562 8.15 37.63 3.42
CA ASP A 562 7.65 38.75 4.21
C ASP A 562 7.02 38.20 5.52
N GLY A 563 7.84 38.17 6.58
CA GLY A 563 7.44 37.61 7.87
C GLY A 563 7.08 36.13 7.75
N ASN A 564 5.80 35.84 7.84
CA ASN A 564 5.23 34.48 7.84
C ASN A 564 4.77 34.02 6.43
N ASP A 565 4.95 34.87 5.43
CA ASP A 565 4.49 34.63 4.07
C ASP A 565 5.65 34.44 3.09
N VAL A 566 5.51 33.44 2.22
CA VAL A 566 6.34 33.26 1.02
C VAL A 566 5.52 33.70 -0.18
N LYS A 567 6.07 34.62 -0.96
CA LYS A 567 5.39 35.29 -2.06
C LYS A 567 6.15 35.10 -3.37
N ILE A 568 5.43 34.95 -4.48
CA ILE A 568 5.98 35.09 -5.83
C ILE A 568 5.76 36.54 -6.26
N THR A 569 6.83 37.20 -6.69
CA THR A 569 6.79 38.60 -7.16
C THR A 569 7.02 38.74 -8.65
N GLN A 570 7.59 37.73 -9.29
CA GLN A 570 7.85 37.66 -10.73
C GLN A 570 7.91 36.21 -11.18
N ILE A 571 7.51 35.93 -12.41
CA ILE A 571 7.76 34.66 -13.09
C ILE A 571 8.37 34.96 -14.44
N ASP A 572 9.56 34.43 -14.71
CA ASP A 572 10.24 34.52 -15.99
C ASP A 572 9.99 33.25 -16.80
N PHE A 573 9.63 33.42 -18.07
CA PHE A 573 9.38 32.29 -18.99
C PHE A 573 10.41 32.29 -20.11
N GLU A 574 10.96 31.09 -20.37
CA GLU A 574 11.89 30.84 -21.47
C GLU A 574 11.35 29.68 -22.31
N GLU A 575 11.36 29.84 -23.65
CA GLU A 575 10.94 28.78 -24.56
C GLU A 575 11.99 27.66 -24.60
N ALA A 576 11.58 26.42 -24.33
CA ALA A 576 12.43 25.24 -24.24
C ALA A 576 12.14 24.19 -25.34
N GLY A 577 11.38 24.55 -26.36
CA GLY A 577 11.11 23.69 -27.51
C GLY A 577 9.67 23.19 -27.64
N ALA A 578 9.47 22.04 -28.27
CA ALA A 578 8.15 21.46 -28.48
C ALA A 578 7.63 20.80 -27.18
N SER A 579 6.30 20.84 -26.97
CA SER A 579 5.66 20.16 -25.84
C SER A 579 5.81 18.64 -25.94
N GLU A 580 5.71 17.94 -24.82
CA GLU A 580 5.77 16.49 -24.77
C GLU A 580 4.69 15.83 -25.64
N THR A 581 3.50 16.43 -25.73
CA THR A 581 2.42 15.97 -26.60
C THR A 581 2.81 16.04 -28.08
N VAL A 582 3.44 17.13 -28.51
CA VAL A 582 3.91 17.28 -29.89
C VAL A 582 5.07 16.34 -30.19
N MET A 583 6.01 16.18 -29.25
CA MET A 583 7.12 15.25 -29.40
C MET A 583 6.60 13.81 -29.53
N THR A 584 5.70 13.37 -28.66
CA THR A 584 5.11 12.04 -28.72
C THR A 584 4.34 11.80 -30.02
N ALA A 585 3.56 12.79 -30.47
CA ALA A 585 2.82 12.68 -31.74
C ALA A 585 3.77 12.60 -32.95
N ALA A 586 4.85 13.37 -32.94
CA ALA A 586 5.87 13.34 -34.00
C ALA A 586 6.62 12.00 -34.01
N ASP A 587 6.97 11.46 -32.84
CA ASP A 587 7.65 10.17 -32.72
C ASP A 587 6.74 9.03 -33.16
N ALA A 588 5.44 9.06 -32.83
CA ALA A 588 4.45 8.12 -33.34
C ALA A 588 4.33 8.15 -34.88
N GLN A 589 4.33 9.34 -35.47
CA GLN A 589 4.34 9.48 -36.93
C GLN A 589 5.64 8.96 -37.57
N MET A 590 6.80 9.22 -36.95
CA MET A 590 8.08 8.68 -37.41
C MET A 590 8.11 7.16 -37.31
N ALA A 591 7.59 6.58 -36.23
CA ALA A 591 7.47 5.14 -36.05
C ALA A 591 6.64 4.52 -37.16
N LEU A 592 5.44 5.03 -37.39
CA LEU A 592 4.55 4.54 -38.44
C LEU A 592 5.15 4.70 -39.86
N GLY A 593 5.74 5.87 -40.14
CA GLY A 593 6.39 6.13 -41.43
C GLY A 593 7.61 5.23 -41.67
N SER A 594 8.39 4.96 -40.64
CA SER A 594 9.54 4.05 -40.72
C SER A 594 9.15 2.61 -40.93
N MET A 595 8.12 2.13 -40.23
CA MET A 595 7.54 0.79 -40.45
C MET A 595 7.09 0.62 -41.90
N TRP A 596 6.32 1.59 -42.44
CA TRP A 596 5.85 1.53 -43.82
C TRP A 596 6.98 1.50 -44.83
N ARG A 597 8.04 2.25 -44.59
CA ARG A 597 9.25 2.25 -45.43
C ARG A 597 10.00 0.91 -45.37
N ILE A 598 10.08 0.29 -44.18
CA ILE A 598 10.71 -1.02 -44.00
C ILE A 598 9.91 -2.09 -44.75
N GLU A 599 8.59 -2.09 -44.64
CA GLU A 599 7.70 -2.98 -45.34
C GLU A 599 7.80 -2.82 -46.85
N GLY A 600 7.75 -1.59 -47.35
CA GLY A 600 7.91 -1.26 -48.76
C GLY A 600 9.25 -1.73 -49.33
N ASN A 601 10.34 -1.52 -48.61
CA ASN A 601 11.67 -1.96 -49.00
C ASN A 601 11.79 -3.49 -49.09
N ASN A 602 11.14 -4.23 -48.21
CA ASN A 602 11.13 -5.68 -48.24
C ASN A 602 10.26 -6.22 -49.38
N LEU A 603 9.14 -5.56 -49.72
CA LEU A 603 8.37 -5.88 -50.91
C LEU A 603 9.16 -5.59 -52.19
N MET A 604 9.90 -4.47 -52.23
CA MET A 604 10.79 -4.15 -53.39
C MET A 604 11.90 -5.17 -53.58
N LYS A 605 12.44 -5.76 -52.50
CA LYS A 605 13.39 -6.89 -52.57
C LYS A 605 12.74 -8.08 -53.26
N ARG A 606 11.46 -8.43 -52.97
CA ARG A 606 10.75 -9.49 -53.65
C ARG A 606 10.60 -9.21 -55.15
N MET A 607 10.28 -7.98 -55.52
CA MET A 607 10.21 -7.57 -56.91
C MET A 607 11.57 -7.67 -57.64
N GLY A 608 12.69 -7.42 -56.94
CA GLY A 608 14.06 -7.64 -57.42
C GLY A 608 14.36 -9.11 -57.66
N GLU A 609 13.96 -9.99 -56.75
CA GLU A 609 14.09 -11.44 -56.87
C GLU A 609 13.34 -11.97 -58.10
N LEU A 610 12.08 -11.55 -58.31
CA LEU A 610 11.28 -11.90 -59.47
C LEU A 610 11.93 -11.51 -60.81
N ARG A 611 12.79 -10.49 -60.82
CA ARG A 611 13.48 -10.03 -62.02
C ARG A 611 14.83 -10.70 -62.24
N SER A 612 15.57 -11.05 -61.18
CA SER A 612 16.98 -11.46 -61.23
C SER A 612 17.19 -12.96 -61.01
N ASP A 613 16.29 -13.64 -60.30
CA ASP A 613 16.41 -15.06 -59.97
C ASP A 613 15.51 -15.89 -60.91
N LYS A 614 16.09 -16.87 -61.63
CA LYS A 614 15.38 -17.73 -62.58
C LYS A 614 14.28 -18.56 -61.91
N GLU A 615 14.45 -19.01 -60.68
CA GLU A 615 13.43 -19.79 -59.99
C GLU A 615 12.36 -18.89 -59.42
N ALA A 616 12.71 -17.79 -58.80
CA ALA A 616 11.74 -16.79 -58.33
C ALA A 616 10.91 -16.19 -59.49
N ALA A 617 11.51 -16.04 -60.68
CA ALA A 617 10.86 -15.53 -61.88
C ALA A 617 9.68 -16.41 -62.38
N LYS A 618 9.50 -17.63 -61.85
CA LYS A 618 8.33 -18.49 -62.11
C LYS A 618 7.11 -18.11 -61.28
N GLY A 619 7.28 -17.26 -60.28
CA GLY A 619 6.29 -16.97 -59.25
C GLY A 619 6.12 -18.13 -58.25
N GLY A 620 5.22 -18.01 -57.31
CA GLY A 620 4.95 -19.04 -56.32
C GLY A 620 4.64 -18.45 -54.94
N VAL A 621 4.62 -19.30 -53.92
CA VAL A 621 4.44 -18.91 -52.53
C VAL A 621 5.80 -18.54 -51.96
N TRP A 622 5.85 -17.47 -51.18
CA TRP A 622 7.06 -17.01 -50.51
C TRP A 622 6.75 -16.51 -49.11
N ALA A 623 7.73 -16.57 -48.26
CA ALA A 623 7.66 -16.02 -46.88
C ALA A 623 8.99 -15.42 -46.52
N ARG A 624 8.97 -14.40 -45.66
CA ARG A 624 10.15 -13.71 -45.20
C ARG A 624 9.95 -13.27 -43.75
N TYR A 625 10.95 -13.53 -42.94
CA TYR A 625 11.05 -13.01 -41.55
C TYR A 625 12.19 -12.00 -41.49
N TYR A 626 11.98 -10.91 -40.84
CA TYR A 626 13.00 -9.90 -40.60
C TYR A 626 12.81 -9.18 -39.27
N ARG A 627 13.90 -8.75 -38.69
CA ARG A 627 13.92 -7.96 -37.47
C ARG A 627 15.00 -6.90 -37.58
N GLY A 628 14.88 -5.84 -36.81
CA GLY A 628 15.87 -4.79 -36.72
C GLY A 628 15.56 -3.78 -35.64
N GLU A 629 16.48 -2.86 -35.46
CA GLU A 629 16.36 -1.68 -34.64
C GLU A 629 16.47 -0.46 -35.54
N LEU A 630 15.66 0.54 -35.28
CA LEU A 630 15.72 1.83 -35.92
C LEU A 630 15.88 2.88 -34.84
N SER A 631 16.94 3.69 -34.90
CA SER A 631 17.13 4.86 -34.08
C SER A 631 17.20 6.10 -34.96
N ALA A 632 16.68 7.21 -34.47
CA ALA A 632 16.79 8.50 -35.13
C ALA A 632 16.85 9.60 -34.09
N ASP A 633 17.76 10.55 -34.29
CA ASP A 633 17.86 11.79 -33.54
C ASP A 633 17.20 12.91 -34.35
N SER A 634 16.53 13.80 -33.70
CA SER A 634 15.89 14.95 -34.35
C SER A 634 16.14 16.24 -33.58
N ALA A 635 15.66 17.37 -34.12
CA ALA A 635 15.75 18.66 -33.44
C ALA A 635 15.08 18.61 -32.04
N TYR A 636 15.54 19.45 -31.12
CA TYR A 636 15.07 19.55 -29.74
C TYR A 636 15.42 18.34 -28.86
N ASP A 637 16.60 17.75 -29.05
CA ASP A 637 17.13 16.62 -28.27
C ASP A 637 16.17 15.41 -28.19
N ARG A 638 15.40 15.17 -29.28
CA ARG A 638 14.53 14.01 -29.37
C ARG A 638 15.30 12.82 -29.89
N GLU A 639 15.34 11.77 -29.10
CA GLU A 639 15.81 10.46 -29.48
C GLU A 639 14.61 9.52 -29.70
N PHE A 640 14.60 8.82 -30.82
CA PHE A 640 13.60 7.81 -31.14
C PHE A 640 14.33 6.48 -31.37
N SER A 641 13.94 5.45 -30.65
CA SER A 641 14.40 4.08 -30.85
C SER A 641 13.23 3.12 -30.95
N GLN A 642 13.24 2.26 -31.93
CA GLN A 642 12.20 1.28 -32.20
C GLN A 642 12.82 -0.06 -32.59
N ASP A 643 12.54 -1.08 -31.80
CA ASP A 643 12.77 -2.48 -32.17
C ASP A 643 11.57 -3.00 -32.94
N TYR A 644 11.81 -3.73 -34.01
CA TYR A 644 10.73 -4.33 -34.77
C TYR A 644 11.01 -5.78 -35.16
N THR A 645 9.95 -6.55 -35.20
CA THR A 645 9.92 -7.93 -35.69
C THR A 645 8.80 -8.07 -36.69
N ALA A 646 9.09 -8.61 -37.86
CA ALA A 646 8.09 -8.70 -38.90
C ALA A 646 8.13 -10.03 -39.66
N PHE A 647 6.94 -10.43 -40.11
CA PHE A 647 6.72 -11.54 -40.98
C PHE A 647 5.94 -11.08 -42.21
N GLN A 648 6.46 -11.36 -43.41
CA GLN A 648 5.82 -11.05 -44.68
C GLN A 648 5.69 -12.33 -45.49
N GLY A 649 4.51 -12.58 -46.03
CA GLY A 649 4.28 -13.74 -46.93
C GLY A 649 3.33 -13.41 -48.05
N GLY A 650 3.48 -14.09 -49.17
CA GLY A 650 2.64 -13.82 -50.31
C GLY A 650 2.64 -14.93 -51.37
N ILE A 651 1.85 -14.73 -52.40
CA ILE A 651 1.78 -15.58 -53.58
C ILE A 651 1.83 -14.73 -54.83
N ASP A 652 2.72 -15.09 -55.75
CA ASP A 652 2.88 -14.42 -57.04
C ASP A 652 2.51 -15.35 -58.20
N LYS A 653 1.98 -14.78 -59.25
CA LYS A 653 1.70 -15.44 -60.52
C LYS A 653 2.34 -14.68 -61.67
N VAL A 654 2.99 -15.43 -62.55
CA VAL A 654 3.56 -14.89 -63.80
C VAL A 654 2.63 -15.17 -64.97
N GLN A 655 2.48 -14.20 -65.83
CA GLN A 655 1.72 -14.29 -67.07
C GLN A 655 2.51 -13.63 -68.19
N ASP A 656 2.52 -14.24 -69.38
CA ASP A 656 3.07 -13.63 -70.61
C ASP A 656 2.13 -12.54 -71.13
N TYR A 657 2.64 -11.34 -71.35
CA TYR A 657 1.85 -10.20 -71.80
C TYR A 657 2.65 -9.33 -72.78
N LYS A 658 2.18 -9.22 -73.98
CA LYS A 658 2.72 -8.34 -75.02
C LYS A 658 4.25 -8.40 -75.18
N GLY A 659 4.84 -9.61 -75.20
CA GLY A 659 6.30 -9.82 -75.37
C GLY A 659 7.13 -9.62 -74.13
N GLY A 660 6.49 -9.46 -72.99
CA GLY A 660 7.11 -9.37 -71.64
C GLY A 660 6.40 -10.26 -70.62
N LYS A 661 6.82 -10.22 -69.38
CA LYS A 661 6.20 -10.94 -68.26
C LYS A 661 5.48 -9.97 -67.36
N LEU A 662 4.22 -10.25 -67.02
CA LEU A 662 3.43 -9.55 -66.01
C LEU A 662 3.43 -10.40 -64.75
N TYR A 663 3.86 -9.80 -63.64
CA TYR A 663 3.83 -10.39 -62.32
C TYR A 663 2.65 -9.81 -61.54
N THR A 664 1.79 -10.68 -61.06
CA THR A 664 0.65 -10.29 -60.18
C THR A 664 0.72 -11.12 -58.90
N GLY A 665 0.44 -10.52 -57.78
CA GLY A 665 0.50 -11.22 -56.49
C GLY A 665 -0.22 -10.48 -55.37
N ILE A 666 -0.40 -11.18 -54.27
CA ILE A 666 -0.90 -10.64 -52.99
C ILE A 666 0.13 -10.96 -51.93
N ALA A 667 0.46 -9.98 -51.12
CA ALA A 667 1.29 -10.14 -49.95
C ALA A 667 0.55 -9.68 -48.68
N VAL A 668 0.76 -10.38 -47.58
CA VAL A 668 0.28 -10.04 -46.24
C VAL A 668 1.49 -9.85 -45.34
N ASN A 669 1.44 -8.84 -44.55
CA ASN A 669 2.51 -8.48 -43.62
C ASN A 669 1.97 -8.27 -42.22
N ARG A 670 2.78 -8.67 -41.22
CA ARG A 670 2.58 -8.35 -39.83
C ARG A 670 3.90 -7.87 -39.29
N ILE A 671 3.89 -6.70 -38.67
CA ILE A 671 5.02 -6.10 -37.94
C ILE A 671 4.56 -5.79 -36.52
N ASP A 672 5.37 -6.20 -35.57
CA ASP A 672 5.19 -5.98 -34.15
C ASP A 672 6.35 -5.15 -33.58
#